data_0befa47244aedc892bf3ec02d2fa3b28
#
_entry.id   0befa47244aedc892bf3ec02d2fa3b28
#
_cell.length_a   1.000
_cell.length_b   1.000
_cell.length_c   1.000
_cell.angle_alpha   90.00
_cell.angle_beta   90.00
_cell.angle_gamma   90.00
#
_symmetry.space_group_name_H-M   'P 1'
#
loop_
_entity.id
_entity.type
_entity.pdbx_description
1 polymer ?
#
loop_
_entity_poly.entity_id
_entity_poly.type
_entity_poly.pdbx_seq_one_letter_code
_entity_poly.pdbx_strand_id
1 'polypeptide(L)'
;MKPTLCSRCKKNLAVIFITKIDGGKTVNEGLCLKCAKEMGIKPVDDMIERMGLSEDDLENLNGEMTEAMNGLEGLLGQNQSDDDEADENDSQTATFPFLNKLFGAAGQDNVPAAPEPEKTESRQRAAEKPNGSKNKKHKFLDTYCQNLTQKARDGKLDHIIGREEELERVIQILNRRQKNNPCLIGEPGVGKTAIAEGLAQKIAEKDVPYKLQNKEVYLMDLTALVAGTQFRGQFESRMKGLIEEVKKLGNIILVIDEVHNLVGAGDAEGSMNAANILKPALSRGEIQVIGATTFNEYRKHIEKDAALERRFQPVTVAEPTIEQSIAIIRGISHYYEAFHGVVITPEIARQAVLLSERYITDRFLPDKAIDLIDEACSDVNLKNKNLGKLEALRKEHADYDLELGMLTENTEKTQDDYARMAELRSRNLQLDSEIAELEKLPKPVLTIDNLARIIELWTKIPASKIRAQEYEQLLNLDAALKKHIVGQDEAIASVVSAIRRSRVGIQVKKHPVSFIFVGSTGVGKTELVKRLASEMFESVESLIRLDMSEYMEKHSVSKIIGSPPGYVGYDEAGQLTEKIRRRPYSVILFDELEKAHPDVLNILLQILDDGRITDAQGRVVNFENTIIIMTSNAGSNQKGGSVGFGRSLTEQSKEKAMKALGEFLRPEFINRVDEIVCFNQLSEENFRGIADIMLSELRQSLESRGIDFTWDESVKDYLVKKSYSVAYGARNLRRTIQTDLEDPIAERIIRSYVEPFRSIKATCEDGKIRLETL
;
A
#
# COMPACT_ATOMS: atom_id res chain seq x y z
N MET A 1 -31.95 -25.83 -4.04
CA MET A 1 -32.72 -26.23 -5.26
C MET A 1 -33.15 -27.67 -5.08
N LYS A 2 -34.45 -28.00 -5.22
CA LYS A 2 -34.89 -29.38 -5.23
C LYS A 2 -34.30 -30.08 -6.45
N PRO A 3 -33.72 -31.27 -6.31
CA PRO A 3 -33.16 -32.02 -7.42
C PRO A 3 -34.23 -32.34 -8.45
N THR A 4 -33.97 -31.97 -9.69
CA THR A 4 -34.94 -32.20 -10.79
C THR A 4 -34.62 -33.52 -11.47
N LEU A 5 -35.64 -34.34 -11.65
CA LEU A 5 -35.55 -35.57 -12.46
C LEU A 5 -35.39 -35.20 -13.94
N CYS A 6 -34.76 -36.11 -14.69
CA CYS A 6 -34.57 -35.95 -16.13
C CYS A 6 -35.91 -35.71 -16.85
N SER A 7 -35.99 -34.64 -17.63
CA SER A 7 -37.23 -34.24 -18.33
C SER A 7 -37.72 -35.28 -19.31
N ARG A 8 -36.83 -36.15 -19.83
CA ARG A 8 -37.15 -37.19 -20.83
C ARG A 8 -37.53 -38.53 -20.22
N CYS A 9 -36.70 -39.12 -19.37
CA CYS A 9 -36.96 -40.45 -18.81
C CYS A 9 -37.74 -40.42 -17.48
N LYS A 10 -37.71 -39.29 -16.77
CA LYS A 10 -38.35 -39.08 -15.43
C LYS A 10 -37.97 -40.12 -14.36
N LYS A 11 -36.88 -40.88 -14.61
CA LYS A 11 -36.38 -41.93 -13.70
C LYS A 11 -35.06 -41.54 -13.03
N ASN A 12 -34.16 -40.93 -13.80
CA ASN A 12 -32.82 -40.61 -13.36
C ASN A 12 -32.70 -39.12 -13.09
N LEU A 13 -31.73 -38.74 -12.28
CA LEU A 13 -31.42 -37.33 -11.99
C LEU A 13 -30.93 -36.57 -13.23
N ALA A 14 -31.37 -35.33 -13.34
CA ALA A 14 -30.90 -34.42 -14.37
C ALA A 14 -29.49 -33.90 -13.98
N VAL A 15 -28.48 -34.17 -14.82
CA VAL A 15 -27.09 -33.79 -14.63
C VAL A 15 -26.66 -32.74 -15.65
N ILE A 16 -27.30 -32.73 -16.82
CA ILE A 16 -27.00 -31.84 -17.94
C ILE A 16 -28.23 -30.98 -18.16
N PHE A 17 -28.00 -29.64 -18.16
CA PHE A 17 -29.06 -28.67 -18.41
C PHE A 17 -28.82 -28.02 -19.77
N ILE A 18 -29.80 -28.13 -20.66
CA ILE A 18 -29.77 -27.53 -21.99
C ILE A 18 -30.83 -26.43 -22.09
N THR A 19 -30.45 -25.32 -22.69
CA THR A 19 -31.35 -24.20 -22.95
C THR A 19 -31.80 -24.26 -24.40
N LYS A 20 -33.08 -24.50 -24.66
CA LYS A 20 -33.68 -24.44 -25.99
C LYS A 20 -34.49 -23.16 -26.17
N ILE A 21 -34.40 -22.57 -27.35
CA ILE A 21 -35.24 -21.45 -27.73
C ILE A 21 -36.32 -22.01 -28.66
N ASP A 22 -37.55 -22.11 -28.15
CA ASP A 22 -38.70 -22.56 -28.93
C ASP A 22 -39.74 -21.44 -28.96
N GLY A 23 -40.07 -20.98 -30.19
CA GLY A 23 -41.08 -19.95 -30.36
C GLY A 23 -40.83 -18.60 -29.65
N GLY A 24 -39.55 -18.22 -29.36
CA GLY A 24 -39.21 -16.97 -28.68
C GLY A 24 -39.23 -17.04 -27.15
N LYS A 25 -39.44 -18.20 -26.58
CA LYS A 25 -39.33 -18.47 -25.12
C LYS A 25 -38.14 -19.38 -24.86
N THR A 26 -37.35 -19.05 -23.86
CA THR A 26 -36.22 -19.85 -23.39
C THR A 26 -36.73 -20.94 -22.43
N VAL A 27 -36.56 -22.19 -22.78
CA VAL A 27 -36.95 -23.34 -21.95
C VAL A 27 -35.67 -24.07 -21.54
N ASN A 28 -35.47 -24.25 -20.23
CA ASN A 28 -34.36 -25.02 -19.69
C ASN A 28 -34.83 -26.48 -19.42
N GLU A 29 -34.21 -27.43 -20.11
CA GLU A 29 -34.47 -28.86 -19.93
C GLU A 29 -33.28 -29.54 -19.25
N GLY A 30 -33.54 -30.28 -18.18
CA GLY A 30 -32.53 -31.09 -17.49
C GLY A 30 -32.55 -32.53 -17.99
N LEU A 31 -31.42 -33.10 -18.38
CA LEU A 31 -31.25 -34.43 -18.93
C LEU A 31 -30.29 -35.28 -18.08
N CYS A 32 -30.55 -36.58 -17.93
CA CYS A 32 -29.54 -37.50 -17.38
C CYS A 32 -28.50 -37.86 -18.46
N LEU A 33 -27.34 -38.39 -18.05
CA LEU A 33 -26.23 -38.74 -18.95
C LEU A 33 -26.66 -39.70 -20.07
N LYS A 34 -27.47 -40.70 -19.77
CA LYS A 34 -27.97 -41.65 -20.77
C LYS A 34 -28.89 -40.98 -21.81
N CYS A 35 -29.85 -40.17 -21.38
CA CYS A 35 -30.72 -39.47 -22.31
C CYS A 35 -30.01 -38.37 -23.13
N ALA A 36 -28.95 -37.76 -22.58
CA ALA A 36 -28.15 -36.81 -23.29
C ALA A 36 -27.30 -37.47 -24.40
N LYS A 37 -26.74 -38.66 -24.14
CA LYS A 37 -26.05 -39.50 -25.13
C LYS A 37 -26.98 -39.93 -26.25
N GLU A 38 -28.19 -40.45 -25.91
CA GLU A 38 -29.19 -40.83 -26.89
C GLU A 38 -29.68 -39.70 -27.78
N MET A 39 -29.53 -38.45 -27.35
CA MET A 39 -29.84 -37.25 -28.13
C MET A 39 -28.69 -36.78 -29.04
N GLY A 40 -27.50 -37.41 -28.97
CA GLY A 40 -26.35 -37.11 -29.81
C GLY A 40 -25.79 -35.69 -29.57
N ILE A 41 -25.73 -35.30 -28.30
CA ILE A 41 -25.16 -33.99 -27.94
C ILE A 41 -23.64 -34.10 -27.99
N LYS A 42 -23.02 -33.61 -29.10
CA LYS A 42 -21.57 -33.76 -29.38
C LYS A 42 -20.64 -33.52 -28.19
N PRO A 43 -20.78 -32.47 -27.38
CA PRO A 43 -19.91 -32.27 -26.21
C PRO A 43 -20.02 -33.36 -25.14
N VAL A 44 -21.17 -34.04 -25.07
CA VAL A 44 -21.43 -35.14 -24.11
C VAL A 44 -20.89 -36.45 -24.64
N ASP A 45 -21.03 -36.69 -25.94
CA ASP A 45 -20.48 -37.88 -26.60
C ASP A 45 -18.96 -37.88 -26.54
N ASP A 46 -18.33 -36.76 -26.87
CA ASP A 46 -16.85 -36.53 -26.78
C ASP A 46 -16.36 -36.73 -25.33
N MET A 47 -17.15 -36.33 -24.34
CA MET A 47 -16.80 -36.50 -22.92
C MET A 47 -16.90 -37.96 -22.47
N ILE A 48 -17.92 -38.67 -22.89
CA ILE A 48 -18.11 -40.09 -22.57
C ILE A 48 -17.05 -40.98 -23.25
N GLU A 49 -16.69 -40.67 -24.53
CA GLU A 49 -15.59 -41.34 -25.23
C GLU A 49 -14.25 -41.12 -24.59
N ARG A 50 -13.91 -39.88 -24.20
CA ARG A 50 -12.66 -39.59 -23.48
C ARG A 50 -12.56 -40.26 -22.13
N MET A 51 -13.68 -40.57 -21.46
CA MET A 51 -13.70 -41.24 -20.18
C MET A 51 -13.74 -42.74 -20.30
N GLY A 52 -13.88 -43.30 -21.52
CA GLY A 52 -13.91 -44.75 -21.76
C GLY A 52 -15.06 -45.51 -21.09
N LEU A 53 -16.20 -44.81 -20.83
CA LEU A 53 -17.33 -45.38 -20.09
C LEU A 53 -18.24 -46.19 -21.01
N SER A 54 -18.51 -47.44 -20.63
CA SER A 54 -19.49 -48.34 -21.28
C SER A 54 -20.93 -47.96 -20.92
N GLU A 55 -21.91 -48.52 -21.63
CA GLU A 55 -23.31 -48.30 -21.31
C GLU A 55 -23.70 -48.81 -19.93
N ASP A 56 -23.11 -49.94 -19.51
CA ASP A 56 -23.34 -50.54 -18.19
C ASP A 56 -22.74 -49.64 -17.07
N ASP A 57 -21.61 -48.98 -17.32
CA ASP A 57 -20.99 -48.02 -16.39
C ASP A 57 -21.86 -46.78 -16.19
N LEU A 58 -22.55 -46.33 -17.24
CA LEU A 58 -23.49 -45.19 -17.16
C LEU A 58 -24.75 -45.53 -16.38
N GLU A 59 -25.21 -46.77 -16.43
CA GLU A 59 -26.34 -47.24 -15.61
C GLU A 59 -25.97 -47.37 -14.14
N ASN A 60 -24.81 -47.93 -13.85
CA ASN A 60 -24.29 -48.04 -12.48
C ASN A 60 -24.08 -46.66 -11.83
N LEU A 61 -23.48 -45.70 -12.56
CA LEU A 61 -23.31 -44.34 -12.12
C LEU A 61 -24.62 -43.62 -11.82
N ASN A 62 -25.66 -43.83 -12.63
CA ASN A 62 -26.98 -43.28 -12.37
C ASN A 62 -27.65 -43.92 -11.13
N GLY A 63 -27.39 -45.20 -10.85
CA GLY A 63 -27.84 -45.93 -9.67
C GLY A 63 -27.20 -45.38 -8.39
N GLU A 64 -25.88 -45.29 -8.37
CA GLU A 64 -25.11 -44.73 -7.23
C GLU A 64 -25.49 -43.29 -6.89
N MET A 65 -25.75 -42.46 -7.92
CA MET A 65 -26.23 -41.10 -7.71
C MET A 65 -27.63 -41.04 -7.08
N THR A 66 -28.50 -41.97 -7.42
CA THR A 66 -29.86 -42.03 -6.88
C THR A 66 -29.84 -42.51 -5.43
N GLU A 67 -28.98 -43.48 -5.10
CA GLU A 67 -28.79 -43.98 -3.73
C GLU A 67 -28.15 -42.95 -2.80
N ALA A 68 -27.15 -42.23 -3.28
CA ALA A 68 -26.51 -41.16 -2.51
C ALA A 68 -27.50 -40.06 -2.14
N MET A 69 -28.46 -39.78 -2.98
CA MET A 69 -29.48 -38.77 -2.72
C MET A 69 -30.59 -39.23 -1.80
N ASN A 70 -31.03 -40.47 -1.93
CA ASN A 70 -32.02 -41.04 -0.96
C ASN A 70 -31.41 -41.08 0.46
N GLY A 71 -30.10 -41.27 0.59
CA GLY A 71 -29.37 -41.13 1.85
C GLY A 71 -29.38 -39.72 2.44
N LEU A 72 -29.37 -38.69 1.56
CA LEU A 72 -29.38 -37.28 1.97
C LEU A 72 -30.77 -36.80 2.41
N GLU A 73 -31.84 -37.29 1.79
CA GLU A 73 -33.22 -36.99 2.21
C GLU A 73 -33.53 -37.57 3.59
N GLY A 74 -32.94 -38.72 3.94
CA GLY A 74 -33.04 -39.31 5.28
C GLY A 74 -32.37 -38.49 6.39
N LEU A 75 -31.35 -37.71 6.06
CA LEU A 75 -30.62 -36.85 6.99
C LEU A 75 -31.27 -35.47 7.17
N LEU A 76 -32.03 -34.97 6.18
CA LEU A 76 -32.72 -33.67 6.22
C LEU A 76 -34.15 -33.74 6.81
N GLY A 77 -34.66 -34.94 7.09
CA GLY A 77 -36.02 -35.16 7.61
C GLY A 77 -36.17 -35.03 9.12
N GLN A 78 -35.15 -34.68 9.90
CA GLN A 78 -35.22 -34.67 11.38
C GLN A 78 -34.95 -33.31 12.03
N ASN A 79 -35.24 -32.19 11.38
CA ASN A 79 -35.29 -30.89 12.08
C ASN A 79 -36.34 -29.99 11.42
N GLN A 80 -37.57 -30.10 11.90
CA GLN A 80 -38.59 -29.05 11.80
C GLN A 80 -39.03 -28.70 13.21
N SER A 81 -38.68 -27.51 13.67
CA SER A 81 -39.49 -26.68 14.57
C SER A 81 -38.99 -25.21 14.41
N ASP A 82 -39.91 -24.43 13.83
CA ASP A 82 -40.26 -23.01 14.07
C ASP A 82 -39.12 -21.95 14.22
N ASP A 83 -39.01 -21.04 13.38
CA ASP A 83 -39.60 -19.70 13.26
C ASP A 83 -38.84 -18.78 12.23
N ASP A 84 -39.65 -18.04 11.54
CA ASP A 84 -39.49 -16.94 10.59
C ASP A 84 -38.22 -16.04 10.63
N GLU A 85 -37.60 -15.77 9.51
CA GLU A 85 -37.61 -14.54 8.73
C GLU A 85 -36.55 -14.58 7.58
N ALA A 86 -36.95 -14.02 6.44
CA ALA A 86 -36.25 -14.06 5.19
C ALA A 86 -35.04 -13.07 5.15
N ASP A 87 -33.92 -13.51 4.54
CA ASP A 87 -33.05 -12.65 3.78
C ASP A 87 -32.47 -13.38 2.56
N GLU A 88 -32.76 -12.83 1.38
CA GLU A 88 -32.25 -13.25 0.09
C GLU A 88 -30.79 -12.76 -0.06
N ASN A 89 -29.88 -13.67 -0.25
CA ASN A 89 -28.68 -13.63 -1.10
C ASN A 89 -27.61 -14.58 -0.58
N ASP A 90 -27.64 -15.82 -1.06
CA ASP A 90 -26.42 -16.62 -1.13
C ASP A 90 -26.56 -17.71 -2.21
N SER A 91 -25.93 -17.47 -3.35
CA SER A 91 -25.76 -18.42 -4.43
C SER A 91 -24.63 -19.39 -4.11
N GLN A 92 -24.89 -20.40 -3.30
CA GLN A 92 -23.96 -21.52 -3.09
C GLN A 92 -24.16 -22.57 -4.16
N THR A 93 -23.20 -22.68 -5.06
CA THR A 93 -23.06 -23.80 -6.01
C THR A 93 -22.65 -25.07 -5.24
N ALA A 94 -23.54 -26.01 -5.08
CA ALA A 94 -23.25 -27.31 -4.50
C ALA A 94 -22.42 -28.14 -5.49
N THR A 95 -21.12 -28.31 -5.23
CA THR A 95 -20.21 -29.21 -5.94
C THR A 95 -20.24 -30.59 -5.29
N PHE A 96 -20.59 -31.60 -6.05
CA PHE A 96 -20.69 -32.99 -5.58
C PHE A 96 -19.29 -33.64 -5.46
N PRO A 97 -19.01 -34.38 -4.35
CA PRO A 97 -17.69 -34.97 -4.08
C PRO A 97 -17.22 -36.00 -5.14
N PHE A 98 -18.13 -36.57 -5.95
CA PHE A 98 -17.78 -37.57 -6.97
C PHE A 98 -17.16 -36.93 -8.22
N LEU A 99 -17.42 -35.65 -8.51
CA LEU A 99 -16.81 -34.93 -9.64
C LEU A 99 -15.28 -34.83 -9.51
N ASN A 100 -14.76 -34.77 -8.29
CA ASN A 100 -13.32 -34.82 -8.05
C ASN A 100 -12.68 -36.18 -8.36
N LYS A 101 -13.44 -37.27 -8.27
CA LYS A 101 -12.96 -38.60 -8.70
C LYS A 101 -13.01 -38.76 -10.21
N LEU A 102 -13.91 -38.02 -10.87
CA LEU A 102 -14.09 -38.03 -12.31
C LEU A 102 -13.03 -37.16 -13.05
N PHE A 103 -12.63 -36.03 -12.46
CA PHE A 103 -11.64 -35.12 -13.05
C PHE A 103 -10.20 -35.34 -12.58
N GLY A 104 -9.99 -36.17 -11.53
CA GLY A 104 -8.64 -36.49 -11.00
C GLY A 104 -7.93 -37.67 -11.70
N ALA A 105 -8.57 -38.34 -12.65
CA ALA A 105 -8.03 -39.55 -13.31
C ALA A 105 -7.47 -39.34 -14.72
N ALA A 106 -7.37 -38.11 -15.19
CA ALA A 106 -6.80 -37.81 -16.51
C ALA A 106 -5.34 -37.32 -16.40
N GLY A 107 -4.42 -38.23 -16.12
CA GLY A 107 -3.01 -37.90 -16.16
C GLY A 107 -2.09 -38.85 -15.40
N GLN A 108 -2.07 -40.14 -15.78
CA GLN A 108 -0.88 -41.01 -15.62
C GLN A 108 -1.08 -42.31 -16.40
N ASP A 109 -0.14 -42.54 -17.32
CA ASP A 109 -0.10 -43.69 -18.21
C ASP A 109 0.12 -45.01 -17.50
N ASN A 110 -0.48 -46.05 -18.12
CA ASN A 110 -0.51 -47.45 -17.79
C ASN A 110 0.88 -48.13 -17.74
N VAL A 111 1.07 -48.98 -16.73
CA VAL A 111 1.74 -50.29 -16.91
C VAL A 111 1.08 -51.31 -15.94
N PRO A 112 0.81 -52.57 -16.37
CA PRO A 112 -0.14 -53.48 -15.70
C PRO A 112 0.46 -54.26 -14.53
N ALA A 113 -0.41 -54.58 -13.58
CA ALA A 113 -0.16 -55.42 -12.43
C ALA A 113 -0.09 -56.91 -12.82
N ALA A 114 0.83 -57.66 -12.25
CA ALA A 114 0.83 -59.09 -12.15
C ALA A 114 1.07 -59.54 -10.68
N PRO A 115 0.65 -60.74 -10.27
CA PRO A 115 0.06 -61.00 -8.96
C PRO A 115 1.06 -61.38 -7.87
N GLU A 116 0.64 -61.22 -6.61
CA GLU A 116 1.34 -61.73 -5.41
C GLU A 116 1.58 -63.22 -5.47
N PRO A 117 2.71 -63.72 -4.88
CA PRO A 117 2.60 -64.90 -4.02
C PRO A 117 3.29 -64.74 -2.66
N GLU A 118 2.87 -65.62 -1.81
CA GLU A 118 3.06 -65.80 -0.39
C GLU A 118 4.49 -65.87 0.13
N LYS A 119 4.56 -65.69 1.45
CA LYS A 119 5.69 -65.80 2.37
C LYS A 119 6.55 -67.06 2.22
N THR A 120 7.85 -66.88 2.32
CA THR A 120 8.70 -67.83 3.07
C THR A 120 9.99 -67.15 3.54
N GLU A 121 10.32 -67.36 4.82
CA GLU A 121 11.53 -66.94 5.49
C GLU A 121 12.76 -67.70 4.98
N SER A 122 13.86 -67.01 4.77
CA SER A 122 15.20 -67.57 5.07
C SER A 122 16.27 -66.47 5.16
N ARG A 123 17.02 -66.56 6.25
CA ARG A 123 18.25 -65.80 6.57
C ARG A 123 19.34 -66.11 5.55
N GLN A 124 20.11 -65.11 5.08
CA GLN A 124 21.55 -65.19 5.10
C GLN A 124 22.25 -63.82 4.84
N ARG A 125 23.42 -63.69 5.41
CA ARG A 125 24.30 -62.57 5.67
C ARG A 125 24.90 -61.84 4.47
N ALA A 126 25.06 -60.53 4.67
CA ALA A 126 26.23 -59.66 4.46
C ALA A 126 26.88 -59.54 3.06
N ALA A 127 26.76 -58.30 2.52
CA ALA A 127 27.90 -57.55 1.96
C ALA A 127 27.54 -56.09 1.85
N GLU A 128 28.31 -55.25 2.50
CA GLU A 128 28.24 -53.78 2.46
C GLU A 128 28.57 -53.25 1.06
N LYS A 129 27.77 -52.32 0.56
CA LYS A 129 28.13 -51.35 -0.46
C LYS A 129 27.61 -49.97 -0.10
N PRO A 130 28.28 -48.88 -0.51
CA PRO A 130 28.20 -47.59 0.13
C PRO A 130 26.90 -46.81 -0.11
N ASN A 131 26.50 -46.15 0.95
CA ASN A 131 25.30 -45.36 1.13
C ASN A 131 25.17 -44.19 0.14
N GLY A 132 24.31 -44.34 -0.85
CA GLY A 132 23.68 -43.23 -1.52
C GLY A 132 22.49 -42.77 -0.65
N SER A 133 22.51 -41.57 -0.13
CA SER A 133 21.48 -40.99 0.72
C SER A 133 20.14 -40.98 -0.02
N LYS A 134 19.23 -41.93 0.33
CA LYS A 134 17.82 -41.84 -0.06
C LYS A 134 17.20 -40.73 0.77
N ASN A 135 16.97 -39.58 0.15
CA ASN A 135 16.10 -38.51 0.70
C ASN A 135 14.76 -39.14 1.08
N LYS A 136 14.54 -39.34 2.37
CA LYS A 136 13.19 -39.64 2.89
C LYS A 136 12.32 -38.43 2.61
N LYS A 137 11.42 -38.51 1.64
CA LYS A 137 10.43 -37.46 1.38
C LYS A 137 9.58 -37.27 2.62
N HIS A 138 9.61 -36.05 3.19
CA HIS A 138 8.81 -35.63 4.33
C HIS A 138 7.46 -35.11 3.82
N LYS A 139 6.42 -35.95 3.95
CA LYS A 139 5.11 -35.74 3.27
C LYS A 139 4.45 -34.40 3.59
N PHE A 140 4.47 -33.97 4.85
CA PHE A 140 3.83 -32.73 5.28
C PHE A 140 4.79 -31.55 5.26
N LEU A 141 6.03 -31.73 5.70
CA LEU A 141 7.05 -30.69 5.68
C LEU A 141 7.37 -30.22 4.25
N ASP A 142 7.56 -31.15 3.30
CA ASP A 142 7.84 -30.80 1.90
C ASP A 142 6.66 -30.14 1.19
N THR A 143 5.40 -30.39 1.66
CA THR A 143 4.21 -29.82 1.04
C THR A 143 3.81 -28.46 1.61
N TYR A 144 4.01 -28.24 2.92
CA TYR A 144 3.50 -27.05 3.63
C TYR A 144 4.58 -26.19 4.25
N CYS A 145 5.84 -26.56 4.15
CA CYS A 145 6.95 -25.82 4.72
C CYS A 145 8.10 -25.68 3.73
N GLN A 146 8.84 -24.60 3.86
CA GLN A 146 10.03 -24.32 3.09
C GLN A 146 11.28 -24.57 3.96
N ASN A 147 12.21 -25.43 3.52
CA ASN A 147 13.45 -25.69 4.24
C ASN A 147 14.45 -24.54 4.03
N LEU A 148 14.56 -23.64 5.02
CA LEU A 148 15.49 -22.51 4.98
C LEU A 148 16.95 -22.97 5.11
N THR A 149 17.23 -24.01 5.91
CA THR A 149 18.60 -24.53 6.07
C THR A 149 19.12 -25.16 4.78
N GLN A 150 18.26 -25.83 4.01
CA GLN A 150 18.65 -26.34 2.69
C GLN A 150 18.90 -25.21 1.70
N LYS A 151 18.05 -24.17 1.70
CA LYS A 151 18.27 -22.96 0.88
C LYS A 151 19.59 -22.26 1.25
N ALA A 152 19.92 -22.19 2.54
CA ALA A 152 21.21 -21.65 2.99
C ALA A 152 22.40 -22.44 2.45
N ARG A 153 22.33 -23.79 2.51
CA ARG A 153 23.37 -24.66 1.95
C ARG A 153 23.50 -24.53 0.44
N ASP A 154 22.40 -24.29 -0.24
CA ASP A 154 22.35 -24.09 -1.70
C ASP A 154 22.80 -22.67 -2.11
N GLY A 155 23.12 -21.78 -1.17
CA GLY A 155 23.50 -20.38 -1.41
C GLY A 155 22.37 -19.52 -1.98
N LYS A 156 21.10 -19.88 -1.68
CA LYS A 156 19.90 -19.19 -2.20
C LYS A 156 19.28 -18.20 -1.21
N LEU A 157 19.93 -17.98 -0.08
CA LEU A 157 19.51 -16.98 0.91
C LEU A 157 20.47 -15.80 0.86
N ASP A 158 19.90 -14.60 0.98
CA ASP A 158 20.66 -13.37 1.06
C ASP A 158 21.40 -13.28 2.40
N HIS A 159 22.59 -12.71 2.39
CA HIS A 159 23.38 -12.55 3.61
C HIS A 159 22.75 -11.49 4.53
N ILE A 160 22.56 -11.83 5.79
CA ILE A 160 21.88 -10.97 6.75
C ILE A 160 22.86 -10.07 7.47
N ILE A 161 22.56 -8.79 7.53
CA ILE A 161 23.42 -7.73 8.07
C ILE A 161 22.65 -6.93 9.11
N GLY A 162 23.29 -6.62 10.23
CA GLY A 162 22.78 -5.67 11.24
C GLY A 162 21.68 -6.22 12.13
N ARG A 163 21.62 -7.55 12.34
CA ARG A 163 20.68 -8.24 13.25
C ARG A 163 21.37 -9.24 14.16
N GLU A 164 22.65 -9.00 14.45
CA GLU A 164 23.50 -9.90 15.22
C GLU A 164 22.99 -10.08 16.64
N GLU A 165 22.57 -9.01 17.31
CA GLU A 165 22.08 -9.02 18.71
C GLU A 165 20.78 -9.82 18.84
N GLU A 166 19.81 -9.59 17.95
CA GLU A 166 18.55 -10.31 17.94
C GLU A 166 18.77 -11.79 17.62
N LEU A 167 19.68 -12.09 16.68
CA LEU A 167 20.02 -13.45 16.29
C LEU A 167 20.69 -14.20 17.42
N GLU A 168 21.65 -13.60 18.13
CA GLU A 168 22.25 -14.18 19.34
C GLU A 168 21.19 -14.45 20.40
N ARG A 169 20.26 -13.51 20.59
CA ARG A 169 19.16 -13.69 21.54
C ARG A 169 18.26 -14.85 21.19
N VAL A 170 17.91 -15.02 19.91
CA VAL A 170 17.15 -16.17 19.39
C VAL A 170 17.89 -17.47 19.67
N ILE A 171 19.20 -17.54 19.37
CA ILE A 171 20.05 -18.71 19.64
C ILE A 171 20.09 -19.03 21.14
N GLN A 172 20.25 -18.03 22.00
CA GLN A 172 20.21 -18.20 23.45
C GLN A 172 18.90 -18.81 23.94
N ILE A 173 17.75 -18.32 23.42
CA ILE A 173 16.42 -18.80 23.80
C ILE A 173 16.23 -20.24 23.33
N LEU A 174 16.56 -20.56 22.08
CA LEU A 174 16.45 -21.91 21.52
C LEU A 174 17.30 -22.94 22.30
N ASN A 175 18.41 -22.53 22.88
CA ASN A 175 19.28 -23.40 23.67
C ASN A 175 18.80 -23.64 25.11
N ARG A 176 17.75 -22.95 25.59
CA ARG A 176 17.18 -23.12 26.94
C ARG A 176 16.51 -24.49 27.09
N ARG A 177 16.37 -24.91 28.36
CA ARG A 177 15.61 -26.13 28.69
C ARG A 177 14.10 -25.90 28.66
N GLN A 178 13.66 -24.73 29.06
CA GLN A 178 12.25 -24.31 29.10
C GLN A 178 12.10 -22.91 28.52
N LYS A 179 10.91 -22.56 28.03
CA LYS A 179 10.63 -21.29 27.34
C LYS A 179 11.62 -21.08 26.17
N ASN A 180 11.79 -22.13 25.38
CA ASN A 180 12.75 -22.22 24.31
C ASN A 180 12.14 -21.88 22.92
N ASN A 181 11.02 -21.18 22.92
CA ASN A 181 10.38 -20.71 21.69
C ASN A 181 10.48 -19.17 21.64
N PRO A 182 11.37 -18.58 20.84
CA PRO A 182 11.41 -17.14 20.66
C PRO A 182 10.21 -16.64 19.86
N CYS A 183 9.69 -15.47 20.23
CA CYS A 183 8.69 -14.75 19.47
C CYS A 183 9.28 -13.39 19.06
N LEU A 184 9.51 -13.19 17.76
CA LEU A 184 10.02 -11.96 17.17
C LEU A 184 8.87 -10.94 17.12
N ILE A 185 9.01 -9.83 17.83
CA ILE A 185 7.96 -8.82 17.93
C ILE A 185 8.51 -7.51 17.37
N GLY A 186 7.84 -6.96 16.36
CA GLY A 186 8.25 -5.70 15.73
C GLY A 186 7.27 -5.28 14.65
N GLU A 187 7.39 -4.06 14.17
CA GLU A 187 6.55 -3.54 13.11
C GLU A 187 6.74 -4.31 11.78
N PRO A 188 5.79 -4.23 10.84
CA PRO A 188 5.95 -4.83 9.50
C PRO A 188 7.18 -4.25 8.79
N GLY A 189 7.93 -5.09 8.06
CA GLY A 189 9.08 -4.61 7.26
C GLY A 189 10.39 -4.38 8.02
N VAL A 190 10.43 -4.59 9.37
CA VAL A 190 11.69 -4.41 10.13
C VAL A 190 12.68 -5.59 9.98
N GLY A 191 12.35 -6.64 9.23
CA GLY A 191 13.24 -7.78 8.98
C GLY A 191 13.11 -8.94 9.97
N LYS A 192 11.91 -9.20 10.51
CA LYS A 192 11.66 -10.37 11.41
C LYS A 192 11.96 -11.69 10.74
N THR A 193 11.51 -11.89 9.52
CA THR A 193 11.70 -13.13 8.76
C THR A 193 13.17 -13.34 8.40
N ALA A 194 13.90 -12.26 8.11
CA ALA A 194 15.34 -12.28 7.88
C ALA A 194 16.13 -12.88 9.06
N ILE A 195 15.72 -12.64 10.32
CA ILE A 195 16.37 -13.24 11.49
C ILE A 195 16.26 -14.78 11.48
N ALA A 196 15.13 -15.33 11.02
CA ALA A 196 14.97 -16.77 10.88
C ALA A 196 15.84 -17.34 9.75
N GLU A 197 16.01 -16.61 8.66
CA GLU A 197 16.92 -16.95 7.56
C GLU A 197 18.39 -16.90 8.01
N GLY A 198 18.79 -15.87 8.80
CA GLY A 198 20.12 -15.77 9.39
C GLY A 198 20.44 -16.91 10.37
N LEU A 199 19.45 -17.36 11.13
CA LEU A 199 19.61 -18.56 11.95
C LEU A 199 19.87 -19.78 11.07
N ALA A 200 19.15 -19.92 9.95
CA ALA A 200 19.36 -21.03 9.03
C ALA A 200 20.76 -21.00 8.38
N GLN A 201 21.29 -19.82 8.06
CA GLN A 201 22.66 -19.63 7.57
C GLN A 201 23.68 -20.04 8.62
N LYS A 202 23.58 -19.52 9.85
CA LYS A 202 24.47 -19.87 10.96
C LYS A 202 24.46 -21.37 11.29
N ILE A 203 23.31 -22.03 11.18
CA ILE A 203 23.21 -23.49 11.33
C ILE A 203 23.91 -24.21 10.17
N ALA A 204 23.73 -23.75 8.92
CA ALA A 204 24.38 -24.33 7.76
C ALA A 204 25.92 -24.22 7.84
N GLU A 205 26.41 -23.08 8.34
CA GLU A 205 27.84 -22.79 8.59
C GLU A 205 28.38 -23.44 9.87
N LYS A 206 27.49 -24.01 10.70
CA LYS A 206 27.80 -24.58 12.01
C LYS A 206 28.29 -23.54 13.06
N ASP A 207 28.01 -22.27 12.85
CA ASP A 207 28.30 -21.16 13.77
C ASP A 207 27.21 -21.01 14.83
N VAL A 208 26.84 -22.13 15.46
CA VAL A 208 25.84 -22.21 16.52
C VAL A 208 26.28 -23.23 17.57
N PRO A 209 25.75 -23.16 18.80
CA PRO A 209 26.01 -24.14 19.85
C PRO A 209 25.72 -25.58 19.38
N TYR A 210 26.51 -26.54 19.86
CA TYR A 210 26.45 -27.96 19.43
C TYR A 210 25.03 -28.55 19.34
N LYS A 211 24.14 -28.18 20.27
CA LYS A 211 22.73 -28.64 20.28
C LYS A 211 21.93 -28.20 19.05
N LEU A 212 22.31 -27.10 18.43
CA LEU A 212 21.61 -26.52 17.28
C LEU A 212 22.25 -26.90 15.93
N GLN A 213 23.49 -27.41 15.90
CA GLN A 213 24.25 -27.71 14.68
C GLN A 213 23.57 -28.73 13.76
N ASN A 214 22.77 -29.64 14.33
CA ASN A 214 22.05 -30.67 13.57
C ASN A 214 20.57 -30.34 13.40
N LYS A 215 20.15 -29.13 13.74
CA LYS A 215 18.77 -28.68 13.55
C LYS A 215 18.56 -28.19 12.12
N GLU A 216 17.33 -28.27 11.68
CA GLU A 216 16.88 -27.71 10.41
C GLU A 216 15.75 -26.74 10.65
N VAL A 217 15.79 -25.59 9.99
CA VAL A 217 14.81 -24.51 10.09
C VAL A 217 13.85 -24.61 8.91
N TYR A 218 12.56 -24.72 9.21
CA TYR A 218 11.48 -24.78 8.23
C TYR A 218 10.51 -23.59 8.43
N LEU A 219 10.29 -22.83 7.39
CA LEU A 219 9.27 -21.77 7.36
C LEU A 219 7.93 -22.38 6.96
N MET A 220 6.93 -22.27 7.83
CA MET A 220 5.59 -22.80 7.61
C MET A 220 4.75 -21.83 6.76
N ASP A 221 4.15 -22.35 5.71
CA ASP A 221 3.17 -21.63 4.90
C ASP A 221 1.74 -21.93 5.39
N LEU A 222 1.19 -21.01 6.16
CA LEU A 222 -0.18 -21.10 6.66
C LEU A 222 -1.22 -21.08 5.53
N THR A 223 -0.95 -20.34 4.46
CA THR A 223 -1.85 -20.23 3.32
C THR A 223 -1.98 -21.57 2.60
N ALA A 224 -0.86 -22.25 2.38
CA ALA A 224 -0.84 -23.59 1.80
C ALA A 224 -1.56 -24.64 2.67
N LEU A 225 -1.47 -24.53 4.01
CA LEU A 225 -2.17 -25.40 4.94
C LEU A 225 -3.69 -25.23 4.88
N VAL A 226 -4.18 -24.00 4.68
CA VAL A 226 -5.60 -23.66 4.61
C VAL A 226 -6.17 -23.88 3.20
N ALA A 227 -5.37 -23.70 2.15
CA ALA A 227 -5.81 -23.79 0.77
C ALA A 227 -6.50 -25.15 0.47
N GLY A 228 -7.70 -25.09 -0.13
CA GLY A 228 -8.48 -26.28 -0.49
C GLY A 228 -9.10 -27.03 0.69
N THR A 229 -9.10 -26.48 1.91
CA THR A 229 -9.81 -27.08 3.04
C THR A 229 -11.25 -26.54 3.07
N GLN A 230 -12.21 -27.35 2.63
CA GLN A 230 -13.64 -27.01 2.71
C GLN A 230 -14.25 -27.31 4.10
N PHE A 231 -13.60 -28.16 4.88
CA PHE A 231 -14.07 -28.59 6.20
C PHE A 231 -12.99 -28.40 7.26
N ARG A 232 -13.39 -27.93 8.44
CA ARG A 232 -12.55 -27.74 9.63
C ARG A 232 -11.63 -28.93 9.92
N GLY A 233 -12.15 -30.15 9.81
CA GLY A 233 -11.40 -31.39 10.08
C GLY A 233 -10.22 -31.64 9.14
N GLN A 234 -10.24 -31.12 7.92
CA GLN A 234 -9.12 -31.28 6.96
C GLN A 234 -7.91 -30.46 7.36
N PHE A 235 -8.10 -29.20 7.74
CA PHE A 235 -7.03 -28.34 8.26
C PHE A 235 -6.44 -28.93 9.55
N GLU A 236 -7.32 -29.34 10.50
CA GLU A 236 -6.87 -29.97 11.74
C GLU A 236 -6.03 -31.24 11.49
N SER A 237 -6.45 -32.05 10.54
CA SER A 237 -5.72 -33.27 10.14
C SER A 237 -4.36 -32.96 9.54
N ARG A 238 -4.25 -31.93 8.64
CA ARG A 238 -2.97 -31.49 8.06
C ARG A 238 -2.04 -30.98 9.12
N MET A 239 -2.53 -30.09 10.02
CA MET A 239 -1.75 -29.54 11.11
C MET A 239 -1.26 -30.61 12.09
N LYS A 240 -2.15 -31.57 12.48
CA LYS A 240 -1.76 -32.71 13.31
C LYS A 240 -0.69 -33.56 12.64
N GLY A 241 -0.86 -33.86 11.35
CA GLY A 241 0.13 -34.63 10.58
C GLY A 241 1.49 -33.94 10.52
N LEU A 242 1.52 -32.62 10.29
CA LEU A 242 2.76 -31.81 10.31
C LEU A 242 3.44 -31.85 11.69
N ILE A 243 2.69 -31.63 12.78
CA ILE A 243 3.25 -31.67 14.14
C ILE A 243 3.79 -33.06 14.49
N GLU A 244 3.10 -34.13 14.11
CA GLU A 244 3.59 -35.49 14.35
C GLU A 244 4.86 -35.79 13.56
N GLU A 245 4.98 -35.29 12.33
CA GLU A 245 6.20 -35.43 11.53
C GLU A 245 7.37 -34.68 12.17
N VAL A 246 7.16 -33.40 12.60
CA VAL A 246 8.15 -32.61 13.33
C VAL A 246 8.61 -33.29 14.61
N LYS A 247 7.67 -33.87 15.39
CA LYS A 247 7.98 -34.64 16.62
C LYS A 247 8.81 -35.87 16.34
N LYS A 248 8.47 -36.63 15.29
CA LYS A 248 9.22 -37.86 14.92
C LYS A 248 10.65 -37.56 14.51
N LEU A 249 10.89 -36.45 13.83
CA LEU A 249 12.21 -36.03 13.39
C LEU A 249 13.03 -35.47 14.53
N GLY A 250 12.45 -34.67 15.42
CA GLY A 250 13.07 -34.13 16.61
C GLY A 250 14.17 -33.08 16.40
N ASN A 251 14.61 -32.88 15.13
CA ASN A 251 15.66 -31.92 14.76
C ASN A 251 15.12 -30.67 14.06
N ILE A 252 13.81 -30.47 14.02
CA ILE A 252 13.18 -29.38 13.29
C ILE A 252 12.93 -28.18 14.22
N ILE A 253 13.21 -26.98 13.70
CA ILE A 253 12.77 -25.68 14.24
C ILE A 253 11.77 -25.12 13.25
N LEU A 254 10.52 -24.95 13.68
CA LEU A 254 9.45 -24.45 12.84
C LEU A 254 9.33 -22.93 12.98
N VAL A 255 9.44 -22.18 11.89
CA VAL A 255 9.21 -20.74 11.84
C VAL A 255 7.77 -20.49 11.40
N ILE A 256 7.05 -19.69 12.15
CA ILE A 256 5.67 -19.30 11.86
C ILE A 256 5.62 -17.79 11.77
N ASP A 257 5.51 -17.30 10.56
CA ASP A 257 5.27 -15.87 10.35
C ASP A 257 3.80 -15.55 10.63
N GLU A 258 3.54 -14.35 11.13
CA GLU A 258 2.21 -13.94 11.58
C GLU A 258 1.57 -14.96 12.53
N VAL A 259 2.30 -15.40 13.55
CA VAL A 259 1.87 -16.43 14.50
C VAL A 259 0.52 -16.12 15.18
N HIS A 260 0.11 -14.87 15.21
CA HIS A 260 -1.20 -14.44 15.71
C HIS A 260 -2.37 -15.00 14.88
N ASN A 261 -2.18 -15.29 13.59
CA ASN A 261 -3.19 -15.91 12.74
C ASN A 261 -3.59 -17.32 13.21
N LEU A 262 -2.69 -18.00 13.92
CA LEU A 262 -3.00 -19.28 14.56
C LEU A 262 -3.96 -19.16 15.75
N VAL A 263 -3.96 -18.00 16.41
CA VAL A 263 -4.71 -17.75 17.66
C VAL A 263 -5.97 -16.95 17.39
N GLY A 264 -5.90 -15.96 16.50
CA GLY A 264 -6.97 -14.99 16.21
C GLY A 264 -8.09 -15.54 15.33
N ALA A 265 -7.89 -16.67 14.70
CA ALA A 265 -8.91 -17.35 13.90
C ALA A 265 -10.08 -17.95 14.73
N GLY A 266 -10.33 -17.49 15.97
CA GLY A 266 -11.24 -18.10 16.92
C GLY A 266 -12.42 -17.28 17.42
N ASP A 267 -12.54 -16.01 17.06
CA ASP A 267 -13.61 -15.13 17.61
C ASP A 267 -14.91 -15.09 16.80
N ALA A 268 -14.94 -15.67 15.59
CA ALA A 268 -16.18 -15.91 14.87
C ALA A 268 -16.64 -17.34 15.07
N GLU A 269 -17.93 -17.57 15.36
CA GLU A 269 -18.54 -18.90 15.47
C GLU A 269 -18.22 -19.72 14.20
N GLY A 270 -17.30 -20.69 14.35
CA GLY A 270 -16.86 -21.56 13.25
C GLY A 270 -15.39 -21.43 12.82
N SER A 271 -14.60 -20.50 13.38
CA SER A 271 -13.21 -20.29 12.95
C SER A 271 -12.24 -21.36 13.50
N MET A 272 -11.20 -21.64 12.68
CA MET A 272 -10.22 -22.70 12.92
C MET A 272 -9.20 -22.29 13.99
N ASN A 273 -9.27 -22.85 15.19
CA ASN A 273 -8.33 -22.56 16.26
C ASN A 273 -7.11 -23.51 16.21
N ALA A 274 -6.15 -23.19 15.32
CA ALA A 274 -4.91 -23.96 15.17
C ALA A 274 -4.03 -23.94 16.45
N ALA A 275 -4.18 -22.90 17.27
CA ALA A 275 -3.47 -22.81 18.54
C ALA A 275 -3.77 -23.98 19.46
N ASN A 276 -4.99 -24.47 19.50
CA ASN A 276 -5.37 -25.61 20.37
C ASN A 276 -4.65 -26.91 19.98
N ILE A 277 -4.21 -27.05 18.72
CA ILE A 277 -3.43 -28.20 18.26
C ILE A 277 -1.95 -28.04 18.62
N LEU A 278 -1.41 -26.82 18.55
CA LEU A 278 -0.02 -26.51 18.88
C LEU A 278 0.25 -26.47 20.39
N LYS A 279 -0.68 -25.95 21.19
CA LYS A 279 -0.55 -25.77 22.65
C LYS A 279 -0.05 -27.02 23.39
N PRO A 280 -0.58 -28.23 23.15
CA PRO A 280 -0.08 -29.44 23.85
C PRO A 280 1.37 -29.76 23.50
N ALA A 281 1.78 -29.63 22.25
CA ALA A 281 3.13 -29.93 21.78
C ALA A 281 4.14 -28.90 22.29
N LEU A 282 3.81 -27.61 22.26
CA LEU A 282 4.61 -26.54 22.87
C LEU A 282 4.72 -26.69 24.40
N SER A 283 3.61 -27.09 25.06
CA SER A 283 3.57 -27.27 26.51
C SER A 283 4.50 -28.37 26.99
N ARG A 284 4.61 -29.45 26.23
CA ARG A 284 5.49 -30.59 26.55
C ARG A 284 6.91 -30.42 26.06
N GLY A 285 7.20 -29.34 25.29
CA GLY A 285 8.51 -29.11 24.69
C GLY A 285 8.87 -30.13 23.59
N GLU A 286 7.87 -30.72 22.95
CA GLU A 286 8.03 -31.73 21.92
C GLU A 286 8.45 -31.12 20.57
N ILE A 287 8.18 -29.83 20.37
CA ILE A 287 8.53 -29.03 19.18
C ILE A 287 9.18 -27.72 19.62
N GLN A 288 10.02 -27.17 18.74
CA GLN A 288 10.59 -25.83 18.86
C GLN A 288 10.01 -24.93 17.77
N VAL A 289 9.53 -23.74 18.17
CA VAL A 289 8.87 -22.81 17.28
C VAL A 289 9.50 -21.42 17.43
N ILE A 290 9.72 -20.74 16.31
CA ILE A 290 10.01 -19.31 16.24
C ILE A 290 8.76 -18.65 15.70
N GLY A 291 8.10 -17.80 16.50
CA GLY A 291 6.98 -16.98 16.04
C GLY A 291 7.46 -15.61 15.58
N ALA A 292 6.80 -15.01 14.58
CA ALA A 292 6.94 -13.61 14.23
C ALA A 292 5.58 -12.93 14.27
N THR A 293 5.50 -11.70 14.80
CA THR A 293 4.25 -10.94 14.91
C THR A 293 4.53 -9.44 15.16
N THR A 294 3.46 -8.62 15.17
CA THR A 294 3.54 -7.21 15.56
C THR A 294 3.32 -7.03 17.07
N PHE A 295 3.65 -5.83 17.59
CA PHE A 295 3.40 -5.51 19.01
C PHE A 295 1.92 -5.59 19.39
N ASN A 296 1.05 -5.06 18.53
CA ASN A 296 -0.39 -5.03 18.77
C ASN A 296 -0.99 -6.43 18.78
N GLU A 297 -0.62 -7.25 17.81
CA GLU A 297 -1.11 -8.62 17.68
C GLU A 297 -0.57 -9.53 18.79
N TYR A 298 0.68 -9.32 19.21
CA TYR A 298 1.24 -10.04 20.36
C TYR A 298 0.42 -9.82 21.63
N ARG A 299 0.14 -8.55 21.96
CA ARG A 299 -0.68 -8.19 23.13
C ARG A 299 -2.11 -8.73 23.04
N LYS A 300 -2.70 -8.65 21.84
CA LYS A 300 -4.10 -9.03 21.63
C LYS A 300 -4.31 -10.54 21.67
N HIS A 301 -3.38 -11.33 21.12
CA HIS A 301 -3.57 -12.76 20.88
C HIS A 301 -2.64 -13.67 21.69
N ILE A 302 -1.38 -13.31 21.90
CA ILE A 302 -0.42 -14.18 22.60
C ILE A 302 -0.39 -13.90 24.11
N GLU A 303 -0.29 -12.64 24.51
CA GLU A 303 -0.18 -12.23 25.91
C GLU A 303 -1.45 -12.52 26.71
N LYS A 304 -2.63 -12.46 26.07
CA LYS A 304 -3.90 -12.82 26.70
C LYS A 304 -4.08 -14.34 26.92
N ASP A 305 -3.35 -15.17 26.20
CA ASP A 305 -3.39 -16.61 26.33
C ASP A 305 -2.30 -17.11 27.24
N ALA A 306 -2.63 -17.38 28.51
CA ALA A 306 -1.68 -17.80 29.55
C ALA A 306 -0.89 -19.07 29.21
N ALA A 307 -1.38 -19.93 28.29
CA ALA A 307 -0.68 -21.12 27.85
C ALA A 307 0.43 -20.80 26.84
N LEU A 308 0.19 -19.83 25.93
CA LEU A 308 1.16 -19.37 24.94
C LEU A 308 2.18 -18.41 25.57
N GLU A 309 1.75 -17.44 26.38
CA GLU A 309 2.61 -16.49 27.08
C GLU A 309 3.73 -17.18 27.88
N ARG A 310 3.39 -18.29 28.57
CA ARG A 310 4.37 -19.05 29.33
C ARG A 310 5.35 -19.85 28.47
N ARG A 311 5.12 -19.97 27.17
CA ARG A 311 5.92 -20.81 26.25
C ARG A 311 6.74 -19.98 25.27
N PHE A 312 6.22 -18.86 24.84
CA PHE A 312 6.95 -17.92 24.01
C PHE A 312 7.79 -16.96 24.85
N GLN A 313 8.98 -16.66 24.34
CA GLN A 313 9.87 -15.64 24.91
C GLN A 313 9.96 -14.48 23.92
N PRO A 314 9.50 -13.27 24.30
CA PRO A 314 9.54 -12.13 23.39
C PRO A 314 10.99 -11.71 23.08
N VAL A 315 11.23 -11.40 21.81
CA VAL A 315 12.44 -10.77 21.29
C VAL A 315 11.99 -9.57 20.48
N THR A 316 12.27 -8.38 20.98
CA THR A 316 11.91 -7.14 20.31
C THR A 316 12.84 -6.90 19.12
N VAL A 317 12.26 -6.71 17.94
CA VAL A 317 12.95 -6.35 16.70
C VAL A 317 12.59 -4.89 16.39
N ALA A 318 13.49 -3.99 16.78
CA ALA A 318 13.30 -2.57 16.55
C ALA A 318 13.56 -2.18 15.08
N GLU A 319 13.00 -1.05 14.64
CA GLU A 319 13.38 -0.44 13.38
C GLU A 319 14.88 -0.09 13.40
N PRO A 320 15.66 -0.49 12.39
CA PRO A 320 17.09 -0.17 12.35
C PRO A 320 17.31 1.34 12.17
N THR A 321 18.40 1.84 12.72
CA THR A 321 18.81 3.23 12.51
C THR A 321 19.12 3.49 11.04
N ILE A 322 19.16 4.77 10.65
CA ILE A 322 19.54 5.17 9.28
C ILE A 322 20.90 4.57 8.89
N GLU A 323 21.89 4.61 9.79
CA GLU A 323 23.23 4.08 9.53
C GLU A 323 23.23 2.56 9.36
N GLN A 324 22.51 1.83 10.21
CA GLN A 324 22.33 0.39 10.07
C GLN A 324 21.60 0.05 8.77
N SER A 325 20.56 0.80 8.41
CA SER A 325 19.82 0.60 7.17
C SER A 325 20.69 0.83 5.93
N ILE A 326 21.57 1.85 5.96
CA ILE A 326 22.55 2.08 4.88
C ILE A 326 23.51 0.88 4.76
N ALA A 327 23.96 0.32 5.88
CA ALA A 327 24.83 -0.86 5.87
C ALA A 327 24.10 -2.09 5.29
N ILE A 328 22.84 -2.31 5.69
CA ILE A 328 21.98 -3.37 5.16
C ILE A 328 21.82 -3.22 3.65
N ILE A 329 21.38 -2.05 3.17
CA ILE A 329 21.16 -1.79 1.75
C ILE A 329 22.42 -2.01 0.93
N ARG A 330 23.57 -1.51 1.38
CA ARG A 330 24.86 -1.75 0.71
C ARG A 330 25.22 -3.23 0.62
N GLY A 331 24.92 -3.98 1.67
CA GLY A 331 25.21 -5.40 1.69
C GLY A 331 24.35 -6.22 0.74
N ILE A 332 23.09 -5.84 0.56
CA ILE A 332 22.14 -6.56 -0.32
C ILE A 332 22.10 -6.01 -1.75
N SER A 333 22.69 -4.83 -2.02
CA SER A 333 22.63 -4.16 -3.33
C SER A 333 23.06 -5.08 -4.47
N HIS A 334 24.08 -5.93 -4.27
CA HIS A 334 24.60 -6.81 -5.32
C HIS A 334 23.58 -7.86 -5.81
N TYR A 335 22.60 -8.25 -4.97
CA TYR A 335 21.52 -9.15 -5.40
C TYR A 335 20.58 -8.44 -6.37
N TYR A 336 20.22 -7.19 -6.08
CA TYR A 336 19.38 -6.36 -6.95
C TYR A 336 20.12 -5.96 -8.24
N GLU A 337 21.43 -5.67 -8.15
CA GLU A 337 22.28 -5.43 -9.33
C GLU A 337 22.34 -6.63 -10.26
N ALA A 338 22.43 -7.83 -9.69
CA ALA A 338 22.44 -9.06 -10.47
C ALA A 338 21.09 -9.36 -11.11
N PHE A 339 19.99 -9.12 -10.36
CA PHE A 339 18.65 -9.41 -10.82
C PHE A 339 18.18 -8.44 -11.91
N HIS A 340 18.38 -7.13 -11.72
CA HIS A 340 17.90 -6.10 -12.65
C HIS A 340 18.92 -5.69 -13.72
N GLY A 341 20.17 -6.12 -13.60
CA GLY A 341 21.24 -5.72 -14.53
C GLY A 341 21.59 -4.22 -14.45
N VAL A 342 21.41 -3.60 -13.29
CA VAL A 342 21.62 -2.17 -13.02
C VAL A 342 22.73 -2.02 -11.98
N VAL A 343 23.52 -0.95 -12.02
CA VAL A 343 24.56 -0.68 -11.02
C VAL A 343 24.01 0.26 -9.94
N ILE A 344 24.17 -0.12 -8.67
CA ILE A 344 23.76 0.64 -7.49
C ILE A 344 25.01 1.16 -6.77
N THR A 345 25.32 2.45 -6.90
CA THR A 345 26.47 3.00 -6.20
C THR A 345 26.24 3.10 -4.69
N PRO A 346 27.31 3.06 -3.85
CA PRO A 346 27.16 3.23 -2.39
C PRO A 346 26.48 4.54 -1.99
N GLU A 347 26.63 5.59 -2.81
CA GLU A 347 25.95 6.87 -2.58
C GLU A 347 24.45 6.78 -2.87
N ILE A 348 24.06 6.10 -3.94
CA ILE A 348 22.64 5.87 -4.25
C ILE A 348 21.96 5.00 -3.16
N ALA A 349 22.64 3.96 -2.66
CA ALA A 349 22.17 3.16 -1.55
C ALA A 349 21.91 4.03 -0.30
N ARG A 350 22.83 4.96 0.00
CA ARG A 350 22.64 5.95 1.07
C ARG A 350 21.46 6.88 0.82
N GLN A 351 21.37 7.42 -0.40
CA GLN A 351 20.28 8.33 -0.76
C GLN A 351 18.92 7.63 -0.71
N ALA A 352 18.82 6.37 -1.11
CA ALA A 352 17.60 5.60 -1.03
C ALA A 352 17.07 5.50 0.42
N VAL A 353 17.95 5.25 1.40
CA VAL A 353 17.58 5.24 2.82
C VAL A 353 17.11 6.62 3.29
N LEU A 354 17.89 7.67 2.99
CA LEU A 354 17.58 9.03 3.42
C LEU A 354 16.26 9.55 2.81
N LEU A 355 16.06 9.28 1.53
CA LEU A 355 14.85 9.69 0.82
C LEU A 355 13.63 8.88 1.28
N SER A 356 13.77 7.56 1.47
CA SER A 356 12.68 6.74 1.99
C SER A 356 12.29 7.13 3.41
N GLU A 357 13.25 7.43 4.28
CA GLU A 357 12.97 7.90 5.64
C GLU A 357 12.26 9.25 5.64
N ARG A 358 12.66 10.16 4.76
CA ARG A 358 12.10 11.51 4.68
C ARG A 358 10.70 11.52 4.06
N TYR A 359 10.45 10.73 3.02
CA TYR A 359 9.26 10.86 2.17
C TYR A 359 8.24 9.72 2.34
N ILE A 360 8.66 8.54 2.84
CA ILE A 360 7.79 7.38 3.03
C ILE A 360 7.58 7.18 4.53
N THR A 361 6.44 7.63 5.04
CA THR A 361 6.14 7.68 6.48
C THR A 361 5.22 6.57 6.97
N ASP A 362 4.63 5.79 6.05
CA ASP A 362 3.67 4.73 6.33
C ASP A 362 4.30 3.33 6.42
N ARG A 363 5.61 3.23 6.17
CA ARG A 363 6.40 1.99 6.20
C ARG A 363 7.67 2.18 7.01
N PHE A 364 8.30 1.07 7.40
CA PHE A 364 9.49 1.05 8.25
C PHE A 364 10.75 0.66 7.46
N LEU A 365 11.91 1.11 7.97
CA LEU A 365 13.20 0.67 7.48
C LEU A 365 13.49 -0.77 7.94
N PRO A 366 14.23 -1.58 7.17
CA PRO A 366 14.86 -1.26 5.88
C PRO A 366 13.94 -1.46 4.67
N ASP A 367 12.76 -2.07 4.86
CA ASP A 367 11.84 -2.52 3.80
C ASP A 367 11.48 -1.42 2.81
N LYS A 368 11.07 -0.23 3.32
CA LYS A 368 10.73 0.92 2.45
C LYS A 368 11.88 1.38 1.55
N ALA A 369 13.15 1.20 1.98
CA ALA A 369 14.31 1.56 1.18
C ALA A 369 14.68 0.44 0.19
N ILE A 370 14.42 -0.82 0.56
CA ILE A 370 14.57 -1.99 -0.31
C ILE A 370 13.58 -1.90 -1.46
N ASP A 371 12.29 -1.71 -1.15
CA ASP A 371 11.23 -1.55 -2.16
C ASP A 371 11.52 -0.39 -3.11
N LEU A 372 12.00 0.74 -2.58
CA LEU A 372 12.35 1.90 -3.39
C LEU A 372 13.45 1.60 -4.40
N ILE A 373 14.48 0.86 -3.99
CA ILE A 373 15.58 0.45 -4.87
C ILE A 373 15.09 -0.57 -5.90
N ASP A 374 14.34 -1.55 -5.47
CA ASP A 374 13.82 -2.62 -6.34
C ASP A 374 12.96 -2.05 -7.46
N GLU A 375 11.98 -1.19 -7.12
CA GLU A 375 11.12 -0.56 -8.12
C GLU A 375 11.89 0.44 -9.01
N ALA A 376 12.84 1.19 -8.45
CA ALA A 376 13.66 2.10 -9.24
C ALA A 376 14.59 1.35 -10.21
N CYS A 377 15.15 0.22 -9.81
CA CYS A 377 15.93 -0.65 -10.70
C CYS A 377 15.05 -1.26 -11.79
N SER A 378 13.84 -1.67 -11.44
CA SER A 378 12.84 -2.18 -12.40
C SER A 378 12.45 -1.12 -13.44
N ASP A 379 12.21 0.15 -13.03
CA ASP A 379 11.92 1.26 -13.97
C ASP A 379 13.09 1.52 -14.94
N VAL A 380 14.34 1.41 -14.46
CA VAL A 380 15.53 1.56 -15.30
C VAL A 380 15.68 0.38 -16.26
N ASN A 381 15.44 -0.84 -15.78
CA ASN A 381 15.48 -2.07 -16.59
C ASN A 381 14.44 -2.01 -17.72
N LEU A 382 13.18 -1.68 -17.43
CA LEU A 382 12.12 -1.57 -18.43
C LEU A 382 12.41 -0.57 -19.55
N LYS A 383 13.18 0.48 -19.27
CA LYS A 383 13.60 1.49 -20.25
C LYS A 383 14.81 1.05 -21.08
N ASN A 384 15.54 0.03 -20.61
CA ASN A 384 16.74 -0.45 -21.28
C ASN A 384 16.42 -1.51 -22.34
N LYS A 385 16.28 -1.05 -23.60
CA LYS A 385 16.01 -1.93 -24.74
C LYS A 385 17.07 -3.02 -24.95
N ASN A 386 18.30 -2.80 -24.50
CA ASN A 386 19.39 -3.76 -24.66
C ASN A 386 19.25 -4.95 -23.71
N LEU A 387 18.75 -4.73 -22.49
CA LEU A 387 18.48 -5.81 -21.53
C LEU A 387 17.36 -6.74 -22.05
N GLY A 388 16.27 -6.19 -22.54
CA GLY A 388 15.18 -6.99 -23.12
C GLY A 388 15.64 -7.82 -24.34
N LYS A 389 16.56 -7.27 -25.17
CA LYS A 389 17.18 -8.03 -26.25
C LYS A 389 18.09 -9.15 -25.73
N LEU A 390 18.90 -8.86 -24.71
CA LEU A 390 19.79 -9.83 -24.09
C LEU A 390 19.03 -11.02 -23.49
N GLU A 391 17.92 -10.74 -22.79
CA GLU A 391 17.06 -11.79 -22.24
C GLU A 391 16.40 -12.64 -23.32
N ALA A 392 15.93 -12.00 -24.40
CA ALA A 392 15.34 -12.71 -25.53
C ALA A 392 16.38 -13.65 -26.19
N LEU A 393 17.62 -13.16 -26.41
CA LEU A 393 18.70 -13.96 -26.98
C LEU A 393 19.14 -15.12 -26.07
N ARG A 394 19.22 -14.87 -24.76
CA ARG A 394 19.53 -15.92 -23.77
C ARG A 394 18.45 -16.99 -23.71
N LYS A 395 17.17 -16.61 -23.83
CA LYS A 395 16.07 -17.55 -23.88
C LYS A 395 16.13 -18.39 -25.17
N GLU A 396 16.37 -17.76 -26.33
CA GLU A 396 16.52 -18.45 -27.62
C GLU A 396 17.69 -19.42 -27.57
N HIS A 397 18.81 -19.02 -26.97
CA HIS A 397 19.96 -19.87 -26.76
C HIS A 397 19.64 -21.09 -25.89
N ALA A 398 18.96 -20.90 -24.76
CA ALA A 398 18.57 -21.97 -23.85
C ALA A 398 17.57 -22.94 -24.52
N ASP A 399 16.62 -22.45 -25.30
CA ASP A 399 15.68 -23.27 -26.06
C ASP A 399 16.41 -24.14 -27.11
N TYR A 400 17.40 -23.58 -27.80
CA TYR A 400 18.23 -24.34 -28.76
C TYR A 400 19.15 -25.34 -28.09
N ASP A 401 19.72 -25.03 -26.94
CA ASP A 401 20.51 -25.96 -26.14
C ASP A 401 19.69 -27.18 -25.69
N LEU A 402 18.44 -26.92 -25.28
CA LEU A 402 17.51 -27.98 -24.87
C LEU A 402 17.13 -28.88 -26.05
N GLU A 403 16.84 -28.29 -27.24
CA GLU A 403 16.56 -29.02 -28.47
C GLU A 403 17.78 -29.85 -28.88
N LEU A 404 18.99 -29.29 -28.81
CA LEU A 404 20.25 -29.96 -29.13
C LEU A 404 20.54 -31.11 -28.16
N GLY A 405 20.21 -30.94 -26.86
CA GLY A 405 20.28 -31.99 -25.86
C GLY A 405 19.39 -33.19 -26.22
N MET A 406 18.09 -32.90 -26.52
CA MET A 406 17.13 -33.96 -26.92
C MET A 406 17.60 -34.72 -28.17
N LEU A 407 18.08 -34.01 -29.21
CA LEU A 407 18.60 -34.62 -30.42
C LEU A 407 19.89 -35.43 -30.17
N THR A 408 20.66 -35.04 -29.15
CA THR A 408 21.93 -35.74 -28.81
C THR A 408 21.66 -37.07 -28.07
N GLU A 409 20.62 -37.12 -27.22
CA GLU A 409 20.19 -38.30 -26.47
C GLU A 409 19.46 -39.33 -27.32
N ASN A 410 18.95 -38.95 -28.49
CA ASN A 410 18.28 -39.85 -29.39
C ASN A 410 19.24 -40.91 -29.94
N THR A 411 18.96 -42.20 -29.73
CA THR A 411 19.82 -43.33 -30.09
C THR A 411 19.81 -43.66 -31.60
N GLU A 412 18.72 -43.33 -32.31
CA GLU A 412 18.57 -43.53 -33.76
C GLU A 412 18.51 -42.17 -34.46
N LYS A 413 19.66 -41.64 -34.88
CA LYS A 413 19.78 -40.36 -35.57
C LYS A 413 19.60 -40.48 -37.05
N THR A 414 18.69 -39.70 -37.61
CA THR A 414 18.49 -39.57 -39.05
C THR A 414 19.47 -38.57 -39.68
N GLN A 415 19.59 -38.53 -41.00
CA GLN A 415 20.43 -37.56 -41.71
C GLN A 415 19.92 -36.13 -41.49
N ASP A 416 18.60 -35.97 -41.32
CA ASP A 416 17.94 -34.68 -41.00
C ASP A 416 18.27 -34.21 -39.58
N ASP A 417 18.37 -35.12 -38.60
CA ASP A 417 18.78 -34.80 -37.24
C ASP A 417 20.22 -34.24 -37.19
N TYR A 418 21.14 -34.82 -37.95
CA TYR A 418 22.51 -34.30 -38.04
C TYR A 418 22.57 -32.92 -38.72
N ALA A 419 21.74 -32.66 -39.75
CA ALA A 419 21.64 -31.37 -40.38
C ALA A 419 21.07 -30.32 -39.38
N ARG A 420 20.01 -30.69 -38.66
CA ARG A 420 19.41 -29.82 -37.64
C ARG A 420 20.36 -29.51 -36.48
N MET A 421 21.10 -30.50 -36.01
CA MET A 421 22.14 -30.31 -34.97
C MET A 421 23.24 -29.33 -35.44
N ALA A 422 23.64 -29.41 -36.72
CA ALA A 422 24.65 -28.51 -37.27
C ALA A 422 24.12 -27.05 -37.35
N GLU A 423 22.87 -26.90 -37.78
CA GLU A 423 22.18 -25.60 -37.82
C GLU A 423 22.07 -24.98 -36.42
N LEU A 424 21.58 -25.74 -35.43
CA LEU A 424 21.44 -25.28 -34.05
C LEU A 424 22.79 -24.87 -33.45
N ARG A 425 23.85 -25.64 -33.66
CA ARG A 425 25.20 -25.28 -33.20
C ARG A 425 25.70 -23.99 -33.85
N SER A 426 25.48 -23.82 -35.15
CA SER A 426 25.88 -22.60 -35.84
C SER A 426 25.13 -21.38 -35.31
N ARG A 427 23.83 -21.55 -35.04
CA ARG A 427 23.00 -20.47 -34.48
C ARG A 427 23.38 -20.13 -33.03
N ASN A 428 23.68 -21.15 -32.20
CA ASN A 428 24.17 -20.91 -30.83
C ASN A 428 25.48 -20.13 -30.81
N LEU A 429 26.44 -20.45 -31.70
CA LEU A 429 27.67 -19.68 -31.81
C LEU A 429 27.45 -18.21 -32.23
N GLN A 430 26.44 -17.94 -33.07
CA GLN A 430 26.05 -16.57 -33.43
C GLN A 430 25.43 -15.86 -32.23
N LEU A 431 24.51 -16.54 -31.54
CA LEU A 431 23.87 -16.01 -30.32
C LEU A 431 24.90 -15.72 -29.23
N ASP A 432 25.87 -16.59 -29.01
CA ASP A 432 26.97 -16.38 -28.07
C ASP A 432 27.75 -15.10 -28.39
N SER A 433 28.04 -14.85 -29.68
CA SER A 433 28.71 -13.63 -30.12
C SER A 433 27.85 -12.38 -29.88
N GLU A 434 26.56 -12.43 -30.23
CA GLU A 434 25.63 -11.33 -30.02
C GLU A 434 25.41 -11.05 -28.52
N ILE A 435 25.28 -12.07 -27.69
CA ILE A 435 25.19 -11.98 -26.23
C ILE A 435 26.47 -11.35 -25.66
N ALA A 436 27.65 -11.82 -26.09
CA ALA A 436 28.91 -11.27 -25.62
C ALA A 436 29.16 -9.81 -26.02
N GLU A 437 28.62 -9.35 -27.15
CA GLU A 437 28.65 -7.94 -27.56
C GLU A 437 27.73 -7.10 -26.67
N LEU A 438 26.51 -7.56 -26.39
CA LEU A 438 25.57 -6.85 -25.52
C LEU A 438 26.03 -6.82 -24.06
N GLU A 439 26.69 -7.87 -23.56
CA GLU A 439 27.25 -7.94 -22.20
C GLU A 439 28.46 -6.99 -22.00
N LYS A 440 29.17 -6.62 -23.07
CA LYS A 440 30.25 -5.62 -23.01
C LYS A 440 29.73 -4.19 -22.86
N LEU A 441 28.45 -3.95 -23.13
CA LEU A 441 27.88 -2.62 -22.97
C LEU A 441 27.82 -2.24 -21.47
N PRO A 442 28.08 -0.99 -21.14
CA PRO A 442 28.02 -0.52 -19.74
C PRO A 442 26.60 -0.73 -19.20
N LYS A 443 26.50 -1.36 -18.04
CA LYS A 443 25.21 -1.47 -17.33
C LYS A 443 24.70 -0.08 -16.95
N PRO A 444 23.40 0.17 -17.02
CA PRO A 444 22.82 1.42 -16.56
C PRO A 444 23.09 1.63 -15.08
N VAL A 445 23.35 2.86 -14.69
CA VAL A 445 23.58 3.24 -13.29
C VAL A 445 22.32 3.85 -12.73
N LEU A 446 21.88 3.39 -11.56
CA LEU A 446 20.77 3.98 -10.83
C LEU A 446 21.11 5.40 -10.41
N THR A 447 20.19 6.34 -10.62
CA THR A 447 20.40 7.77 -10.30
C THR A 447 19.41 8.25 -9.24
N ILE A 448 19.69 9.39 -8.62
CA ILE A 448 18.75 10.03 -7.69
C ILE A 448 17.42 10.36 -8.39
N ASP A 449 17.46 10.70 -9.67
CA ASP A 449 16.25 10.97 -10.45
C ASP A 449 15.33 9.78 -10.59
N ASN A 450 15.89 8.58 -10.68
CA ASN A 450 15.09 7.36 -10.69
C ASN A 450 14.41 7.14 -9.33
N LEU A 451 15.14 7.30 -8.22
CA LEU A 451 14.56 7.21 -6.87
C LEU A 451 13.47 8.25 -6.65
N ALA A 452 13.73 9.51 -7.05
CA ALA A 452 12.79 10.61 -6.91
C ALA A 452 11.49 10.36 -7.69
N ARG A 453 11.60 9.78 -8.89
CA ARG A 453 10.43 9.42 -9.70
C ARG A 453 9.55 8.36 -9.03
N ILE A 454 10.14 7.34 -8.43
CA ILE A 454 9.36 6.32 -7.71
C ILE A 454 8.68 6.92 -6.47
N ILE A 455 9.40 7.76 -5.72
CA ILE A 455 8.82 8.48 -4.59
C ILE A 455 7.64 9.35 -5.06
N GLU A 456 7.75 10.03 -6.20
CA GLU A 456 6.65 10.79 -6.81
C GLU A 456 5.44 9.90 -7.13
N LEU A 457 5.66 8.71 -7.68
CA LEU A 457 4.59 7.75 -7.96
C LEU A 457 3.85 7.32 -6.68
N TRP A 458 4.57 7.07 -5.60
CA TRP A 458 3.99 6.60 -4.34
C TRP A 458 3.34 7.72 -3.52
N THR A 459 4.05 8.85 -3.39
CA THR A 459 3.66 9.94 -2.47
C THR A 459 2.98 11.11 -3.16
N LYS A 460 3.00 11.14 -4.50
CA LYS A 460 2.56 12.27 -5.33
C LYS A 460 3.33 13.57 -5.07
N ILE A 461 4.53 13.47 -4.52
CA ILE A 461 5.44 14.61 -4.34
C ILE A 461 6.27 14.76 -5.61
N PRO A 462 6.24 15.90 -6.30
CA PRO A 462 6.97 16.09 -7.56
C PRO A 462 8.47 15.78 -7.43
N ALA A 463 9.01 15.01 -8.38
CA ALA A 463 10.43 14.62 -8.40
C ALA A 463 11.37 15.85 -8.44
N SER A 464 10.94 16.96 -9.03
CA SER A 464 11.65 18.23 -9.04
C SER A 464 11.98 18.75 -7.63
N LYS A 465 11.13 18.46 -6.64
CA LYS A 465 11.30 18.87 -5.23
C LYS A 465 12.18 17.94 -4.41
N ILE A 466 12.37 16.70 -4.87
CA ILE A 466 13.24 15.73 -4.24
C ILE A 466 14.72 16.02 -4.60
N ARG A 467 14.95 16.74 -5.70
CA ARG A 467 16.26 17.15 -6.21
C ARG A 467 16.79 18.41 -5.50
N ALA A 468 18.04 18.77 -5.76
CA ALA A 468 18.71 19.97 -5.22
C ALA A 468 18.04 21.32 -5.58
N GLN A 469 17.07 21.33 -6.50
CA GLN A 469 16.31 22.52 -6.90
C GLN A 469 15.38 23.07 -5.80
N GLU A 470 15.12 22.30 -4.71
CA GLU A 470 14.32 22.80 -3.56
C GLU A 470 14.91 24.10 -2.98
N TYR A 471 16.24 24.23 -2.96
CA TYR A 471 16.91 25.44 -2.44
C TYR A 471 16.72 26.66 -3.36
N GLU A 472 16.72 26.49 -4.68
CA GLU A 472 16.47 27.59 -5.62
C GLU A 472 15.02 28.08 -5.54
N GLN A 473 14.05 27.16 -5.42
CA GLN A 473 12.64 27.52 -5.21
C GLN A 473 12.45 28.29 -3.89
N LEU A 474 13.11 27.86 -2.81
CA LEU A 474 13.07 28.55 -1.52
C LEU A 474 13.73 29.94 -1.58
N LEU A 475 14.78 30.12 -2.39
CA LEU A 475 15.41 31.43 -2.61
C LEU A 475 14.46 32.39 -3.35
N ASN A 476 13.69 31.89 -4.32
CA ASN A 476 12.80 32.68 -5.16
C ASN A 476 11.38 32.83 -4.59
N LEU A 477 11.03 32.11 -3.51
CA LEU A 477 9.69 32.07 -2.92
C LEU A 477 9.16 33.46 -2.53
N ASP A 478 10.00 34.33 -1.98
CA ASP A 478 9.63 35.71 -1.63
C ASP A 478 9.17 36.49 -2.86
N ALA A 479 9.94 36.44 -3.94
CA ALA A 479 9.59 37.14 -5.18
C ALA A 479 8.35 36.55 -5.86
N ALA A 480 8.16 35.22 -5.80
CA ALA A 480 7.00 34.55 -6.36
C ALA A 480 5.70 34.94 -5.62
N LEU A 481 5.73 34.95 -4.29
CA LEU A 481 4.57 35.35 -3.49
C LEU A 481 4.21 36.83 -3.66
N LYS A 482 5.19 37.74 -3.74
CA LYS A 482 4.98 39.17 -3.94
C LYS A 482 4.34 39.52 -5.30
N LYS A 483 4.45 38.67 -6.30
CA LYS A 483 3.75 38.84 -7.59
C LYS A 483 2.24 38.75 -7.46
N HIS A 484 1.75 37.96 -6.48
CA HIS A 484 0.32 37.69 -6.31
C HIS A 484 -0.28 38.35 -5.08
N ILE A 485 0.52 38.73 -4.11
CA ILE A 485 0.06 39.31 -2.84
C ILE A 485 0.61 40.72 -2.70
N VAL A 486 -0.28 41.70 -2.69
CA VAL A 486 0.05 43.13 -2.65
C VAL A 486 -0.11 43.68 -1.23
N GLY A 487 0.86 44.50 -0.79
CA GLY A 487 0.78 45.25 0.46
C GLY A 487 1.00 44.45 1.74
N GLN A 488 1.61 43.24 1.64
CA GLN A 488 1.88 42.35 2.77
C GLN A 488 3.36 41.89 2.79
N ASP A 489 4.27 42.76 2.41
CA ASP A 489 5.70 42.42 2.24
C ASP A 489 6.37 41.88 3.51
N GLU A 490 6.05 42.48 4.68
CA GLU A 490 6.55 42.01 5.98
C GLU A 490 6.01 40.65 6.37
N ALA A 491 4.73 40.41 6.12
CA ALA A 491 4.09 39.13 6.37
C ALA A 491 4.71 38.01 5.51
N ILE A 492 4.93 38.29 4.22
CA ILE A 492 5.60 37.37 3.29
C ILE A 492 7.03 37.08 3.76
N ALA A 493 7.81 38.11 4.11
CA ALA A 493 9.19 37.95 4.57
C ALA A 493 9.27 37.07 5.83
N SER A 494 8.37 37.26 6.81
CA SER A 494 8.30 36.46 8.03
C SER A 494 7.99 34.98 7.72
N VAL A 495 6.99 34.73 6.87
CA VAL A 495 6.60 33.37 6.46
C VAL A 495 7.74 32.66 5.73
N VAL A 496 8.35 33.32 4.73
CA VAL A 496 9.45 32.74 3.94
C VAL A 496 10.67 32.46 4.82
N SER A 497 11.01 33.37 5.75
CA SER A 497 12.13 33.19 6.67
C SER A 497 11.92 31.97 7.59
N ALA A 498 10.73 31.80 8.15
CA ALA A 498 10.42 30.64 9.00
C ALA A 498 10.45 29.33 8.21
N ILE A 499 9.90 29.30 7.00
CA ILE A 499 9.95 28.12 6.13
C ILE A 499 11.39 27.76 5.76
N ARG A 500 12.21 28.75 5.40
CA ARG A 500 13.64 28.52 5.10
C ARG A 500 14.37 27.92 6.29
N ARG A 501 14.17 28.42 7.51
CA ARG A 501 14.79 27.89 8.73
C ARG A 501 14.44 26.42 8.97
N SER A 502 13.18 26.06 8.80
CA SER A 502 12.73 24.69 8.98
C SER A 502 13.28 23.74 7.92
N ARG A 503 13.27 24.16 6.65
CA ARG A 503 13.71 23.30 5.54
C ARG A 503 15.22 23.05 5.52
N VAL A 504 16.03 23.97 6.05
CA VAL A 504 17.48 23.78 6.21
C VAL A 504 17.81 22.80 7.36
N GLY A 505 16.81 22.47 8.21
CA GLY A 505 16.99 21.46 9.25
C GLY A 505 17.86 21.90 10.45
N ILE A 506 17.97 23.20 10.71
CA ILE A 506 18.75 23.74 11.85
C ILE A 506 18.03 23.49 13.19
N GLN A 507 16.74 23.13 13.16
CA GLN A 507 15.95 22.90 14.37
C GLN A 507 16.28 21.54 15.00
N VAL A 508 16.51 21.55 16.32
CA VAL A 508 16.85 20.34 17.10
C VAL A 508 15.65 19.38 17.22
N LYS A 509 14.42 19.91 17.25
CA LYS A 509 13.18 19.12 17.26
C LYS A 509 12.52 19.17 15.90
N LYS A 510 12.08 18.02 15.44
CA LYS A 510 11.27 17.88 14.22
C LYS A 510 9.80 18.12 14.56
N HIS A 511 9.30 19.29 14.24
CA HIS A 511 7.87 19.64 14.35
C HIS A 511 7.43 20.40 13.08
N PRO A 512 6.12 20.43 12.76
CA PRO A 512 5.61 21.18 11.62
C PRO A 512 5.84 22.67 11.79
N VAL A 513 6.13 23.35 10.67
CA VAL A 513 6.21 24.83 10.69
C VAL A 513 4.81 25.39 10.90
N SER A 514 4.67 26.29 11.87
CA SER A 514 3.38 26.75 12.35
C SER A 514 3.26 28.26 12.36
N PHE A 515 2.13 28.77 11.88
CA PHE A 515 1.83 30.19 11.79
C PHE A 515 0.45 30.53 12.35
N ILE A 516 0.32 31.69 13.01
CA ILE A 516 -0.97 32.32 13.26
C ILE A 516 -1.04 33.60 12.42
N PHE A 517 -1.97 33.66 11.46
CA PHE A 517 -2.24 34.84 10.64
C PHE A 517 -3.32 35.68 11.29
N VAL A 518 -2.99 36.89 11.73
CA VAL A 518 -3.92 37.81 12.43
C VAL A 518 -4.15 39.03 11.55
N GLY A 519 -5.41 39.45 11.45
CA GLY A 519 -5.76 40.65 10.69
C GLY A 519 -7.22 40.68 10.32
N SER A 520 -7.69 41.82 9.81
CA SER A 520 -9.07 42.01 9.38
C SER A 520 -9.47 41.07 8.24
N THR A 521 -10.76 40.94 8.02
CA THR A 521 -11.28 40.10 6.92
C THR A 521 -10.91 40.73 5.57
N GLY A 522 -10.50 39.90 4.59
CA GLY A 522 -10.24 40.35 3.22
C GLY A 522 -8.87 41.01 2.98
N VAL A 523 -7.92 40.92 3.91
CA VAL A 523 -6.55 41.48 3.76
C VAL A 523 -5.58 40.54 3.03
N GLY A 524 -6.02 39.35 2.61
CA GLY A 524 -5.20 38.41 1.86
C GLY A 524 -4.69 37.18 2.63
N LYS A 525 -5.09 36.94 3.87
CA LYS A 525 -4.66 35.78 4.70
C LYS A 525 -4.84 34.45 3.96
N THR A 526 -6.05 34.14 3.56
CA THR A 526 -6.38 32.87 2.88
C THR A 526 -5.76 32.79 1.48
N GLU A 527 -5.59 33.93 0.79
CA GLU A 527 -4.94 33.96 -0.53
C GLU A 527 -3.45 33.66 -0.43
N LEU A 528 -2.75 34.21 0.57
CA LEU A 528 -1.36 33.85 0.84
C LEU A 528 -1.19 32.34 1.08
N VAL A 529 -2.11 31.72 1.83
CA VAL A 529 -2.06 30.26 2.06
C VAL A 529 -2.22 29.47 0.75
N LYS A 530 -3.15 29.86 -0.12
CA LYS A 530 -3.37 29.22 -1.41
C LYS A 530 -2.15 29.33 -2.32
N ARG A 531 -1.58 30.54 -2.42
CA ARG A 531 -0.36 30.80 -3.23
C ARG A 531 0.84 30.06 -2.66
N LEU A 532 0.98 30.06 -1.33
CA LEU A 532 2.04 29.29 -0.67
C LEU A 532 1.93 27.77 -0.97
N ALA A 533 0.71 27.22 -0.91
CA ALA A 533 0.49 25.82 -1.25
C ALA A 533 0.85 25.52 -2.71
N SER A 534 0.45 26.40 -3.64
CA SER A 534 0.77 26.28 -5.06
C SER A 534 2.28 26.36 -5.33
N GLU A 535 2.97 27.35 -4.75
CA GLU A 535 4.42 27.57 -4.95
C GLU A 535 5.26 26.46 -4.28
N MET A 536 4.84 26.03 -3.08
CA MET A 536 5.59 25.01 -2.33
C MET A 536 5.31 23.60 -2.83
N PHE A 537 4.11 23.29 -3.34
CA PHE A 537 3.70 21.91 -3.66
C PHE A 537 3.15 21.73 -5.08
N GLU A 538 3.23 22.77 -5.95
CA GLU A 538 2.79 22.77 -7.36
C GLU A 538 1.34 22.31 -7.59
N SER A 539 0.57 22.18 -6.52
CA SER A 539 -0.82 21.74 -6.56
C SER A 539 -1.64 22.47 -5.51
N VAL A 540 -2.74 23.05 -5.93
CA VAL A 540 -3.74 23.63 -5.03
C VAL A 540 -4.41 22.56 -4.16
N GLU A 541 -4.42 21.31 -4.61
CA GLU A 541 -4.95 20.17 -3.87
C GLU A 541 -4.11 19.78 -2.63
N SER A 542 -2.87 20.29 -2.52
CA SER A 542 -2.04 20.13 -1.33
C SER A 542 -2.48 21.02 -0.15
N LEU A 543 -3.52 21.86 -0.36
CA LEU A 543 -4.14 22.64 0.70
C LEU A 543 -5.30 21.87 1.34
N ILE A 544 -5.11 21.52 2.62
CA ILE A 544 -6.15 20.92 3.45
C ILE A 544 -6.78 22.05 4.27
N ARG A 545 -7.99 22.46 3.94
CA ARG A 545 -8.71 23.50 4.68
C ARG A 545 -9.70 22.89 5.66
N LEU A 546 -9.67 23.36 6.90
CA LEU A 546 -10.60 23.05 7.97
C LEU A 546 -11.16 24.36 8.51
N ASP A 547 -12.47 24.56 8.37
CA ASP A 547 -13.17 25.72 8.91
C ASP A 547 -13.58 25.43 10.36
N MET A 548 -13.03 26.18 11.31
CA MET A 548 -13.26 25.92 12.73
C MET A 548 -14.70 26.20 13.16
N SER A 549 -15.50 26.83 12.31
CA SER A 549 -16.97 26.96 12.55
C SER A 549 -17.68 25.60 12.56
N GLU A 550 -17.14 24.58 11.86
CA GLU A 550 -17.68 23.21 11.84
C GLU A 550 -17.20 22.38 13.05
N TYR A 551 -16.26 22.93 13.84
CA TYR A 551 -15.59 22.24 14.96
C TYR A 551 -15.84 22.95 16.31
N MET A 552 -17.02 23.56 16.47
CA MET A 552 -17.41 24.25 17.70
C MET A 552 -17.89 23.31 18.80
N GLU A 553 -18.30 22.10 18.46
CA GLU A 553 -18.87 21.13 19.39
C GLU A 553 -17.83 20.14 19.91
N LYS A 554 -18.03 19.60 21.12
CA LYS A 554 -17.13 18.64 21.76
C LYS A 554 -16.89 17.37 20.91
N HIS A 555 -17.93 16.92 20.20
CA HIS A 555 -17.83 15.73 19.33
C HIS A 555 -17.04 15.97 18.03
N SER A 556 -16.71 17.21 17.74
CA SER A 556 -15.96 17.53 16.51
C SER A 556 -14.52 17.01 16.51
N VAL A 557 -13.97 16.68 17.68
CA VAL A 557 -12.67 16.03 17.82
C VAL A 557 -12.62 14.69 17.07
N SER A 558 -13.70 13.90 17.15
CA SER A 558 -13.79 12.62 16.44
C SER A 558 -13.76 12.76 14.91
N LYS A 559 -14.18 13.90 14.37
CA LYS A 559 -14.04 14.19 12.93
C LYS A 559 -12.56 14.36 12.53
N ILE A 560 -11.70 14.84 13.43
CA ILE A 560 -10.28 15.10 13.17
C ILE A 560 -9.47 13.81 13.24
N ILE A 561 -9.61 13.05 14.36
CA ILE A 561 -8.78 11.88 14.68
C ILE A 561 -9.50 10.53 14.52
N GLY A 562 -10.81 10.52 14.25
CA GLY A 562 -11.66 9.32 14.21
C GLY A 562 -12.44 9.09 15.52
N SER A 563 -13.46 8.26 15.45
CA SER A 563 -14.29 7.88 16.62
C SER A 563 -13.61 6.78 17.44
N PRO A 564 -13.65 6.85 18.78
CA PRO A 564 -13.13 5.76 19.63
C PRO A 564 -13.89 4.45 19.42
N PRO A 565 -13.27 3.29 19.75
CA PRO A 565 -13.92 1.99 19.68
C PRO A 565 -15.25 1.96 20.43
N GLY A 566 -16.31 1.44 19.80
CA GLY A 566 -17.64 1.33 20.40
C GLY A 566 -18.59 2.51 20.13
N TYR A 567 -18.17 3.54 19.41
CA TYR A 567 -19.03 4.63 18.96
C TYR A 567 -19.39 4.47 17.48
N VAL A 568 -20.57 4.98 17.08
CA VAL A 568 -21.01 5.02 15.69
C VAL A 568 -19.97 5.80 14.84
N GLY A 569 -19.54 5.22 13.72
CA GLY A 569 -18.50 5.80 12.86
C GLY A 569 -17.06 5.41 13.24
N TYR A 570 -16.84 4.38 14.08
CA TYR A 570 -15.49 3.87 14.39
C TYR A 570 -14.71 3.40 13.15
N ASP A 571 -15.40 2.83 12.15
CA ASP A 571 -14.76 2.39 10.89
C ASP A 571 -14.37 3.57 9.98
N GLU A 572 -14.91 4.78 10.25
CA GLU A 572 -14.52 5.98 9.54
C GLU A 572 -13.24 6.57 10.14
N ALA A 573 -12.18 6.60 9.34
CA ALA A 573 -10.93 7.26 9.72
C ALA A 573 -11.14 8.77 9.93
N GLY A 574 -10.37 9.39 10.83
CA GLY A 574 -10.42 10.84 11.04
C GLY A 574 -10.09 11.60 9.75
N GLN A 575 -10.88 12.62 9.44
CA GLN A 575 -10.76 13.37 8.18
C GLN A 575 -9.37 14.00 8.00
N LEU A 576 -8.78 14.56 9.05
CA LEU A 576 -7.46 15.18 8.99
C LEU A 576 -6.38 14.11 8.94
N THR A 577 -6.41 13.13 9.85
CA THR A 577 -5.39 12.09 9.96
C THR A 577 -5.28 11.28 8.69
N GLU A 578 -6.39 10.91 8.06
CA GLU A 578 -6.38 10.16 6.80
C GLU A 578 -5.86 11.00 5.61
N LYS A 579 -6.24 12.29 5.53
CA LYS A 579 -5.72 13.20 4.49
C LYS A 579 -4.21 13.37 4.60
N ILE A 580 -3.67 13.54 5.83
CA ILE A 580 -2.23 13.70 6.06
C ILE A 580 -1.48 12.39 5.81
N ARG A 581 -2.03 11.25 6.20
CA ARG A 581 -1.43 9.96 5.90
C ARG A 581 -1.24 9.73 4.40
N ARG A 582 -2.25 10.14 3.61
CA ARG A 582 -2.19 10.04 2.14
C ARG A 582 -1.32 11.12 1.50
N ARG A 583 -1.21 12.30 2.12
CA ARG A 583 -0.46 13.46 1.61
C ARG A 583 0.31 14.13 2.74
N PRO A 584 1.45 13.56 3.16
CA PRO A 584 2.25 14.07 4.27
C PRO A 584 2.88 15.44 3.98
N TYR A 585 3.00 15.81 2.71
CA TYR A 585 3.48 17.12 2.26
C TYR A 585 2.29 17.99 1.86
N SER A 586 1.80 18.80 2.80
CA SER A 586 0.60 19.63 2.60
C SER A 586 0.64 20.89 3.46
N VAL A 587 -0.14 21.89 3.05
CA VAL A 587 -0.46 23.05 3.88
C VAL A 587 -1.81 22.79 4.56
N ILE A 588 -1.83 22.86 5.87
CA ILE A 588 -3.06 22.72 6.65
C ILE A 588 -3.50 24.11 7.09
N LEU A 589 -4.69 24.51 6.67
CA LEU A 589 -5.30 25.77 7.06
C LEU A 589 -6.44 25.51 8.06
N PHE A 590 -6.26 25.99 9.27
CA PHE A 590 -7.31 26.10 10.27
C PHE A 590 -7.88 27.53 10.21
N ASP A 591 -9.05 27.67 9.57
CA ASP A 591 -9.66 28.99 9.34
C ASP A 591 -10.57 29.37 10.53
N GLU A 592 -10.53 30.62 10.98
CA GLU A 592 -11.30 31.17 12.11
C GLU A 592 -11.06 30.44 13.45
N LEU A 593 -9.77 30.33 13.85
CA LEU A 593 -9.34 29.58 15.05
C LEU A 593 -10.08 29.93 16.33
N GLU A 594 -10.52 31.19 16.47
CA GLU A 594 -11.31 31.68 17.61
C GLU A 594 -12.67 30.97 17.82
N LYS A 595 -13.13 30.21 16.81
CA LYS A 595 -14.38 29.43 16.89
C LYS A 595 -14.16 27.96 17.30
N ALA A 596 -12.91 27.49 17.34
CA ALA A 596 -12.60 26.11 17.65
C ALA A 596 -12.97 25.74 19.09
N HIS A 597 -13.49 24.50 19.28
CA HIS A 597 -13.69 23.97 20.62
C HIS A 597 -12.32 23.79 21.33
N PRO A 598 -12.22 23.99 22.66
CA PRO A 598 -10.97 23.82 23.41
C PRO A 598 -10.28 22.47 23.24
N ASP A 599 -11.03 21.39 23.07
CA ASP A 599 -10.46 20.06 22.85
C ASP A 599 -9.76 19.94 21.47
N VAL A 600 -10.22 20.67 20.46
CA VAL A 600 -9.55 20.78 19.16
C VAL A 600 -8.21 21.50 19.32
N LEU A 601 -8.19 22.59 20.12
CA LEU A 601 -6.97 23.32 20.43
C LEU A 601 -5.95 22.44 21.18
N ASN A 602 -6.38 21.52 22.04
CA ASN A 602 -5.50 20.57 22.72
C ASN A 602 -4.85 19.57 21.75
N ILE A 603 -5.59 19.10 20.72
CA ILE A 603 -5.02 18.25 19.66
C ILE A 603 -3.99 19.03 18.85
N LEU A 604 -4.31 20.27 18.48
CA LEU A 604 -3.38 21.14 17.76
C LEU A 604 -2.12 21.36 18.57
N LEU A 605 -2.22 21.57 19.88
CA LEU A 605 -1.08 21.71 20.77
C LEU A 605 -0.16 20.46 20.70
N GLN A 606 -0.75 19.26 20.73
CA GLN A 606 0.02 18.01 20.58
C GLN A 606 0.75 17.93 19.23
N ILE A 607 0.07 18.31 18.14
CA ILE A 607 0.69 18.34 16.80
C ILE A 607 1.87 19.33 16.75
N LEU A 608 1.71 20.52 17.36
CA LEU A 608 2.74 21.55 17.39
C LEU A 608 3.96 21.13 18.23
N ASP A 609 3.76 20.35 19.30
CA ASP A 609 4.83 19.92 20.21
C ASP A 609 5.58 18.69 19.70
N ASP A 610 4.82 17.63 19.38
CA ASP A 610 5.35 16.30 19.10
C ASP A 610 5.50 16.04 17.60
N GLY A 611 4.92 16.88 16.74
CA GLY A 611 4.90 16.69 15.30
C GLY A 611 4.08 15.48 14.85
N ARG A 612 3.38 14.80 15.76
CA ARG A 612 2.61 13.57 15.48
C ARG A 612 1.44 13.41 16.43
N ILE A 613 0.42 12.71 15.96
CA ILE A 613 -0.71 12.31 16.81
C ILE A 613 -1.07 10.85 16.56
N THR A 614 -1.72 10.22 17.55
CA THR A 614 -2.28 8.89 17.39
C THR A 614 -3.75 9.00 17.05
N ASP A 615 -4.18 8.37 15.93
CA ASP A 615 -5.59 8.35 15.55
C ASP A 615 -6.41 7.39 16.44
N ALA A 616 -7.73 7.38 16.28
CA ALA A 616 -8.61 6.51 17.04
C ALA A 616 -8.39 5.01 16.79
N GLN A 617 -7.72 4.64 15.71
CA GLN A 617 -7.35 3.26 15.38
C GLN A 617 -5.96 2.87 15.94
N GLY A 618 -5.32 3.75 16.72
CA GLY A 618 -4.01 3.52 17.31
C GLY A 618 -2.82 3.75 16.36
N ARG A 619 -3.04 4.30 15.16
CA ARG A 619 -1.98 4.58 14.20
C ARG A 619 -1.37 5.95 14.47
N VAL A 620 -0.05 6.03 14.42
CA VAL A 620 0.68 7.29 14.54
C VAL A 620 0.71 8.00 13.19
N VAL A 621 0.23 9.23 13.15
CA VAL A 621 0.23 10.09 11.95
C VAL A 621 1.25 11.21 12.16
N ASN A 622 2.19 11.34 11.23
CA ASN A 622 3.28 12.30 11.30
C ASN A 622 2.93 13.59 10.53
N PHE A 623 3.13 14.75 11.18
CA PHE A 623 2.87 16.08 10.65
C PHE A 623 4.16 16.89 10.39
N GLU A 624 5.35 16.32 10.65
CA GLU A 624 6.64 17.05 10.56
C GLU A 624 6.87 17.74 9.21
N ASN A 625 6.33 17.16 8.13
CA ASN A 625 6.49 17.68 6.78
C ASN A 625 5.38 18.66 6.34
N THR A 626 4.40 18.92 7.21
CA THR A 626 3.30 19.84 6.91
C THR A 626 3.64 21.28 7.29
N ILE A 627 2.92 22.22 6.69
CA ILE A 627 2.92 23.63 7.10
C ILE A 627 1.55 23.92 7.71
N ILE A 628 1.52 24.29 8.99
CA ILE A 628 0.29 24.57 9.71
C ILE A 628 0.05 26.08 9.75
N ILE A 629 -1.08 26.50 9.22
CA ILE A 629 -1.48 27.90 9.21
C ILE A 629 -2.85 28.03 9.90
N MET A 630 -2.92 28.87 10.89
CA MET A 630 -4.12 29.17 11.63
C MET A 630 -4.51 30.62 11.35
N THR A 631 -5.74 30.91 10.96
CA THR A 631 -6.19 32.29 10.76
C THR A 631 -7.08 32.76 11.90
N SER A 632 -6.95 34.03 12.26
CA SER A 632 -7.82 34.68 13.24
C SER A 632 -8.14 36.10 12.82
N ASN A 633 -9.37 36.52 13.15
CA ASN A 633 -9.83 37.88 13.01
C ASN A 633 -9.73 38.67 14.35
N ALA A 634 -9.13 38.08 15.38
CA ALA A 634 -8.97 38.69 16.70
C ALA A 634 -8.19 40.03 16.61
N GLY A 635 -8.57 41.01 17.37
CA GLY A 635 -7.94 42.34 17.44
C GLY A 635 -8.28 43.30 16.28
N SER A 636 -9.02 42.85 15.25
CA SER A 636 -9.35 43.69 14.08
C SER A 636 -10.31 44.83 14.40
N ASN A 637 -11.15 44.74 15.46
CA ASN A 637 -12.18 45.68 15.81
C ASN A 637 -11.80 46.66 16.93
N GLN A 638 -10.62 46.55 17.52
CA GLN A 638 -10.23 47.43 18.62
C GLN A 638 -9.76 48.80 18.07
N LYS A 639 -10.70 49.75 18.01
CA LYS A 639 -10.44 51.19 17.88
C LYS A 639 -9.77 51.68 19.18
N GLY A 640 -8.50 51.48 19.32
CA GLY A 640 -7.76 51.92 20.49
C GLY A 640 -6.75 53.00 20.10
N GLY A 641 -7.07 54.22 20.41
CA GLY A 641 -6.08 55.31 20.49
C GLY A 641 -5.06 54.96 21.57
N SER A 642 -3.87 54.60 21.18
CA SER A 642 -2.71 54.62 22.06
C SER A 642 -1.74 55.67 21.51
N VAL A 643 -1.73 56.79 22.15
CA VAL A 643 -0.68 57.81 21.99
C VAL A 643 0.56 57.32 22.71
N GLY A 644 1.44 56.63 21.95
CA GLY A 644 2.76 56.21 22.40
C GLY A 644 3.80 56.67 21.38
N PHE A 645 4.56 57.67 21.73
CA PHE A 645 5.64 58.19 20.94
C PHE A 645 6.76 57.12 20.85
N GLY A 646 7.12 56.65 19.64
CA GLY A 646 8.41 55.99 19.37
C GLY A 646 8.39 54.51 18.99
N ARG A 647 7.20 53.82 18.80
CA ARG A 647 7.17 52.45 18.30
C ARG A 647 6.68 52.34 16.85
N SER A 648 7.20 51.39 16.09
CA SER A 648 6.73 51.18 14.71
C SER A 648 5.25 50.70 14.70
N LEU A 649 4.51 51.02 13.62
CA LEU A 649 3.12 50.59 13.44
C LEU A 649 2.96 49.08 13.51
N THR A 650 3.96 48.36 13.09
CA THR A 650 4.06 46.89 13.09
C THR A 650 4.17 46.31 14.51
N GLU A 651 4.99 46.92 15.37
CA GLU A 651 5.13 46.48 16.77
C GLU A 651 3.82 46.68 17.57
N GLN A 652 3.15 47.78 17.32
CA GLN A 652 1.85 48.09 17.95
C GLN A 652 0.76 47.10 17.49
N SER A 653 0.76 46.73 16.21
CA SER A 653 -0.14 45.73 15.66
C SER A 653 0.13 44.33 16.23
N LYS A 654 1.37 43.98 16.45
CA LYS A 654 1.79 42.69 17.06
C LYS A 654 1.40 42.61 18.53
N GLU A 655 1.59 43.68 19.30
CA GLU A 655 1.14 43.73 20.70
C GLU A 655 -0.38 43.59 20.83
N LYS A 656 -1.16 44.28 19.99
CA LYS A 656 -2.61 44.18 19.96
C LYS A 656 -3.07 42.77 19.57
N ALA A 657 -2.42 42.16 18.57
CA ALA A 657 -2.71 40.80 18.15
C ALA A 657 -2.43 39.82 19.27
N MET A 658 -1.29 39.92 19.95
CA MET A 658 -0.93 39.09 21.10
C MET A 658 -1.92 39.18 22.23
N LYS A 659 -2.39 40.39 22.56
CA LYS A 659 -3.39 40.59 23.59
C LYS A 659 -4.73 39.95 23.21
N ALA A 660 -5.17 40.13 21.97
CA ALA A 660 -6.43 39.56 21.49
C ALA A 660 -6.38 38.02 21.38
N LEU A 661 -5.22 37.45 20.97
CA LEU A 661 -5.01 36.00 20.98
C LEU A 661 -5.03 35.44 22.41
N GLY A 662 -4.49 36.15 23.38
CA GLY A 662 -4.49 35.76 24.78
C GLY A 662 -5.89 35.73 25.45
N GLU A 663 -6.92 36.27 24.80
CA GLU A 663 -8.30 36.18 25.28
C GLU A 663 -8.92 34.80 25.10
N PHE A 664 -8.46 34.02 24.11
CA PHE A 664 -9.01 32.67 23.80
C PHE A 664 -7.96 31.56 23.70
N LEU A 665 -6.68 31.90 23.47
CA LEU A 665 -5.58 30.92 23.44
C LEU A 665 -4.81 30.93 24.77
N ARG A 666 -4.46 29.77 25.25
CA ARG A 666 -3.56 29.64 26.41
C ARG A 666 -2.14 30.13 26.04
N PRO A 667 -1.42 30.75 27.00
CA PRO A 667 -0.03 31.18 26.76
C PRO A 667 0.89 30.04 26.23
N GLU A 668 0.64 28.81 26.69
CA GLU A 668 1.35 27.62 26.25
C GLU A 668 1.18 27.40 24.74
N PHE A 669 -0.03 27.53 24.21
CA PHE A 669 -0.30 27.39 22.77
C PHE A 669 0.44 28.46 21.96
N ILE A 670 0.39 29.72 22.41
CA ILE A 670 1.03 30.84 21.72
C ILE A 670 2.56 30.64 21.65
N ASN A 671 3.16 30.09 22.72
CA ASN A 671 4.61 29.84 22.79
C ASN A 671 5.09 28.65 21.92
N ARG A 672 4.17 27.81 21.42
CA ARG A 672 4.50 26.68 20.56
C ARG A 672 4.40 26.99 19.07
N VAL A 673 3.83 28.12 18.73
CA VAL A 673 3.74 28.59 17.34
C VAL A 673 5.05 29.25 16.95
N ASP A 674 5.59 28.92 15.78
CA ASP A 674 6.87 29.44 15.29
C ASP A 674 6.83 30.94 14.99
N GLU A 675 5.70 31.43 14.40
CA GLU A 675 5.60 32.84 14.04
C GLU A 675 4.14 33.32 14.04
N ILE A 676 3.92 34.50 14.62
CA ILE A 676 2.63 35.20 14.56
C ILE A 676 2.76 36.33 13.55
N VAL A 677 2.02 36.22 12.46
CA VAL A 677 2.10 37.10 11.29
C VAL A 677 0.91 38.04 11.29
N CYS A 678 1.19 39.33 11.44
CA CYS A 678 0.19 40.37 11.40
C CYS A 678 0.01 40.89 9.97
N PHE A 679 -1.23 40.87 9.48
CA PHE A 679 -1.60 41.42 8.18
C PHE A 679 -2.03 42.88 8.32
N ASN A 680 -1.40 43.73 7.52
CA ASN A 680 -1.68 45.16 7.48
C ASN A 680 -3.02 45.44 6.78
N GLN A 681 -3.64 46.55 7.15
CA GLN A 681 -4.78 47.04 6.41
C GLN A 681 -4.36 47.51 5.02
N LEU A 682 -5.20 47.24 4.03
CA LEU A 682 -4.91 47.60 2.64
C LEU A 682 -5.15 49.09 2.38
N SER A 683 -4.15 49.74 1.79
CA SER A 683 -4.28 51.11 1.28
C SER A 683 -5.04 51.16 -0.05
N GLU A 684 -5.40 52.33 -0.50
CA GLU A 684 -6.05 52.49 -1.79
C GLU A 684 -5.13 52.10 -2.96
N GLU A 685 -3.79 52.35 -2.82
CA GLU A 685 -2.79 51.89 -3.78
C GLU A 685 -2.71 50.37 -3.85
N ASN A 686 -2.81 49.71 -2.67
CA ASN A 686 -2.83 48.25 -2.64
C ASN A 686 -4.07 47.68 -3.34
N PHE A 687 -5.23 48.36 -3.20
CA PHE A 687 -6.44 47.97 -3.93
C PHE A 687 -6.28 48.10 -5.44
N ARG A 688 -5.57 49.13 -5.94
CA ARG A 688 -5.22 49.24 -7.38
C ARG A 688 -4.39 48.08 -7.87
N GLY A 689 -3.36 47.70 -7.11
CA GLY A 689 -2.52 46.54 -7.43
C GLY A 689 -3.31 45.23 -7.43
N ILE A 690 -4.21 45.04 -6.45
CA ILE A 690 -5.07 43.85 -6.38
C ILE A 690 -6.07 43.82 -7.55
N ALA A 691 -6.66 44.99 -7.92
CA ALA A 691 -7.54 45.09 -9.08
C ALA A 691 -6.82 44.66 -10.37
N ASP A 692 -5.56 45.08 -10.55
CA ASP A 692 -4.75 44.74 -11.72
C ASP A 692 -4.48 43.24 -11.82
N ILE A 693 -4.18 42.57 -10.69
CA ILE A 693 -4.04 41.11 -10.63
C ILE A 693 -5.33 40.41 -11.01
N MET A 694 -6.47 40.81 -10.40
CA MET A 694 -7.78 40.20 -10.68
C MET A 694 -8.23 40.40 -12.13
N LEU A 695 -8.00 41.58 -12.70
CA LEU A 695 -8.29 41.86 -14.11
C LEU A 695 -7.37 41.05 -15.05
N SER A 696 -6.12 40.85 -14.66
CA SER A 696 -5.18 40.01 -15.42
C SER A 696 -5.57 38.52 -15.37
N GLU A 697 -6.08 38.03 -14.24
CA GLU A 697 -6.64 36.68 -14.12
C GLU A 697 -7.90 36.50 -15.01
N LEU A 698 -8.77 37.51 -15.03
CA LEU A 698 -9.95 37.52 -15.91
C LEU A 698 -9.52 37.53 -17.39
N ARG A 699 -8.51 38.32 -17.76
CA ARG A 699 -7.93 38.34 -19.11
C ARG A 699 -7.43 36.96 -19.52
N GLN A 700 -6.63 36.28 -18.69
CA GLN A 700 -6.14 34.93 -18.99
C GLN A 700 -7.29 33.92 -19.19
N SER A 701 -8.35 34.04 -18.37
CA SER A 701 -9.52 33.18 -18.51
C SER A 701 -10.27 33.42 -19.83
N LEU A 702 -10.34 34.67 -20.30
CA LEU A 702 -10.97 35.02 -21.58
C LEU A 702 -10.09 34.67 -22.78
N GLU A 703 -8.77 34.86 -22.69
CA GLU A 703 -7.78 34.46 -23.70
C GLU A 703 -7.81 32.93 -23.95
N SER A 704 -8.02 32.12 -22.90
CA SER A 704 -8.20 30.67 -23.04
C SER A 704 -9.42 30.29 -23.88
N ARG A 705 -10.39 31.19 -24.01
CA ARG A 705 -11.58 31.05 -24.85
C ARG A 705 -11.46 31.77 -26.20
N GLY A 706 -10.29 32.37 -26.52
CA GLY A 706 -10.02 33.05 -27.78
C GLY A 706 -10.55 34.50 -27.81
N ILE A 707 -10.83 35.11 -26.65
CA ILE A 707 -11.31 36.47 -26.51
C ILE A 707 -10.22 37.33 -25.90
N ASP A 708 -9.75 38.36 -26.59
CA ASP A 708 -8.81 39.33 -26.03
C ASP A 708 -9.56 40.35 -25.17
N PHE A 709 -9.07 40.54 -23.91
CA PHE A 709 -9.67 41.48 -22.97
C PHE A 709 -8.67 42.57 -22.58
N THR A 710 -9.11 43.85 -22.80
CA THR A 710 -8.32 45.02 -22.44
C THR A 710 -9.16 46.01 -21.61
N TRP A 711 -8.49 46.79 -20.76
CA TRP A 711 -9.14 47.79 -19.91
C TRP A 711 -8.31 49.06 -19.80
N ASP A 712 -9.00 50.19 -19.55
CA ASP A 712 -8.35 51.48 -19.30
C ASP A 712 -8.14 51.71 -17.80
N GLU A 713 -7.25 52.62 -17.41
CA GLU A 713 -6.98 53.03 -16.02
C GLU A 713 -8.25 53.55 -15.32
N SER A 714 -9.16 54.20 -16.05
CA SER A 714 -10.46 54.66 -15.52
C SER A 714 -11.33 53.54 -14.93
N VAL A 715 -11.21 52.31 -15.45
CA VAL A 715 -11.91 51.12 -14.92
C VAL A 715 -11.35 50.74 -13.57
N LYS A 716 -10.00 50.73 -13.42
CA LYS A 716 -9.37 50.46 -12.12
C LYS A 716 -9.79 51.48 -11.07
N ASP A 717 -9.74 52.77 -11.40
CA ASP A 717 -10.13 53.85 -10.51
C ASP A 717 -11.59 53.72 -10.08
N TYR A 718 -12.48 53.37 -10.99
CA TYR A 718 -13.90 53.13 -10.70
C TYR A 718 -14.08 51.94 -9.74
N LEU A 719 -13.41 50.78 -10.03
CA LEU A 719 -13.48 49.57 -9.20
C LEU A 719 -12.98 49.84 -7.77
N VAL A 720 -11.83 50.51 -7.65
CA VAL A 720 -11.26 50.87 -6.37
C VAL A 720 -12.20 51.83 -5.60
N LYS A 721 -12.63 52.91 -6.22
CA LYS A 721 -13.47 53.90 -5.61
C LYS A 721 -14.82 53.34 -5.11
N LYS A 722 -15.40 52.40 -5.84
CA LYS A 722 -16.66 51.73 -5.51
C LYS A 722 -16.51 50.67 -4.42
N SER A 723 -15.37 49.97 -4.40
CA SER A 723 -15.16 48.78 -3.54
C SER A 723 -14.31 49.04 -2.31
N TYR A 724 -13.59 50.18 -2.24
CA TYR A 724 -12.67 50.46 -1.14
C TYR A 724 -13.41 50.51 0.20
N SER A 725 -13.01 49.63 1.11
CA SER A 725 -13.53 49.56 2.46
C SER A 725 -12.48 48.95 3.39
N VAL A 726 -12.12 49.71 4.41
CA VAL A 726 -11.20 49.25 5.44
C VAL A 726 -11.78 48.08 6.26
N ALA A 727 -13.09 47.96 6.36
CA ALA A 727 -13.77 46.94 7.15
C ALA A 727 -13.85 45.58 6.41
N TYR A 728 -14.05 45.59 5.10
CA TYR A 728 -14.30 44.38 4.32
C TYR A 728 -13.13 43.95 3.41
N GLY A 729 -12.12 44.81 3.32
CA GLY A 729 -10.91 44.53 2.50
C GLY A 729 -11.24 44.22 1.02
N ALA A 730 -10.40 43.43 0.37
CA ALA A 730 -10.52 43.12 -1.04
C ALA A 730 -11.73 42.21 -1.42
N ARG A 731 -12.50 41.69 -0.48
CA ARG A 731 -13.72 40.90 -0.79
C ARG A 731 -14.75 41.70 -1.57
N ASN A 732 -14.92 42.99 -1.23
CA ASN A 732 -15.82 43.87 -1.97
C ASN A 732 -15.34 44.13 -3.41
N LEU A 733 -14.03 44.24 -3.62
CA LEU A 733 -13.43 44.41 -4.93
C LEU A 733 -13.77 43.22 -5.87
N ARG A 734 -13.60 42.03 -5.38
CA ARG A 734 -13.94 40.83 -6.13
C ARG A 734 -15.41 40.75 -6.50
N ARG A 735 -16.30 41.10 -5.55
CA ARG A 735 -17.75 41.15 -5.79
C ARG A 735 -18.09 42.21 -6.83
N THR A 736 -17.43 43.39 -6.76
CA THR A 736 -17.67 44.48 -7.71
C THR A 736 -17.19 44.05 -9.12
N ILE A 737 -16.03 43.41 -9.24
CA ILE A 737 -15.53 42.89 -10.51
C ILE A 737 -16.52 41.85 -11.06
N GLN A 738 -17.01 40.93 -10.24
CA GLN A 738 -17.99 39.95 -10.66
C GLN A 738 -19.24 40.60 -11.22
N THR A 739 -19.84 41.49 -10.44
CA THR A 739 -21.14 42.12 -10.82
C THR A 739 -21.02 43.08 -12.00
N ASP A 740 -19.94 43.90 -12.02
CA ASP A 740 -19.82 44.99 -12.99
C ASP A 740 -19.04 44.62 -14.26
N LEU A 741 -18.26 43.51 -14.24
CA LEU A 741 -17.47 43.06 -15.38
C LEU A 741 -17.80 41.59 -15.77
N GLU A 742 -17.67 40.62 -14.85
CA GLU A 742 -17.81 39.19 -15.22
C GLU A 742 -19.24 38.88 -15.70
N ASP A 743 -20.29 39.34 -14.97
CA ASP A 743 -21.69 39.12 -15.35
C ASP A 743 -22.05 39.77 -16.70
N PRO A 744 -21.73 41.07 -16.98
CA PRO A 744 -21.95 41.67 -18.29
C PRO A 744 -21.13 41.07 -19.43
N ILE A 745 -19.89 40.63 -19.18
CA ILE A 745 -19.06 39.93 -20.15
C ILE A 745 -19.68 38.57 -20.48
N ALA A 746 -20.11 37.83 -19.48
CA ALA A 746 -20.77 36.53 -19.67
C ALA A 746 -22.04 36.67 -20.49
N GLU A 747 -22.87 37.70 -20.25
CA GLU A 747 -24.06 37.97 -21.05
C GLU A 747 -23.72 38.28 -22.51
N ARG A 748 -22.63 39.02 -22.77
CA ARG A 748 -22.15 39.29 -24.12
C ARG A 748 -21.62 38.05 -24.83
N ILE A 749 -20.86 37.23 -24.11
CA ILE A 749 -20.38 35.93 -24.62
C ILE A 749 -21.55 35.03 -25.02
N ILE A 750 -22.62 34.99 -24.22
CA ILE A 750 -23.81 34.21 -24.56
C ILE A 750 -24.47 34.78 -25.86
N ARG A 751 -24.55 36.10 -25.98
CA ARG A 751 -25.09 36.76 -27.18
C ARG A 751 -24.16 36.62 -28.41
N SER A 752 -22.84 36.37 -28.23
CA SER A 752 -21.88 36.21 -29.33
C SER A 752 -22.16 34.99 -30.21
N TYR A 753 -23.02 34.09 -29.77
CA TYR A 753 -23.53 33.02 -30.62
C TYR A 753 -24.31 33.56 -31.84
N VAL A 754 -24.85 34.79 -31.77
CA VAL A 754 -25.56 35.49 -32.84
C VAL A 754 -24.67 36.52 -33.51
N GLU A 755 -23.82 37.21 -32.75
CA GLU A 755 -22.91 38.28 -33.20
C GLU A 755 -21.50 37.98 -32.69
N PRO A 756 -20.65 37.24 -33.44
CA PRO A 756 -19.32 36.86 -32.97
C PRO A 756 -18.38 38.06 -32.86
N PHE A 757 -17.64 38.14 -31.75
CA PHE A 757 -16.58 39.13 -31.52
C PHE A 757 -15.31 38.43 -31.03
N ARG A 758 -14.15 39.10 -31.19
CA ARG A 758 -12.83 38.56 -30.82
C ARG A 758 -12.16 39.33 -29.68
N SER A 759 -12.59 40.54 -29.45
CA SER A 759 -12.03 41.34 -28.37
C SER A 759 -13.08 42.14 -27.63
N ILE A 760 -12.81 42.38 -26.34
CA ILE A 760 -13.63 43.20 -25.41
C ILE A 760 -12.72 44.27 -24.82
N LYS A 761 -13.10 45.52 -24.95
CA LYS A 761 -12.49 46.66 -24.29
C LYS A 761 -13.44 47.19 -23.22
N ALA A 762 -12.94 47.26 -21.97
CA ALA A 762 -13.66 47.89 -20.84
C ALA A 762 -13.23 49.36 -20.69
N THR A 763 -14.16 50.29 -20.63
CA THR A 763 -13.93 51.70 -20.36
C THR A 763 -14.88 52.16 -19.27
N CYS A 764 -14.60 53.27 -18.63
CA CYS A 764 -15.50 53.87 -17.63
C CYS A 764 -15.95 55.22 -18.10
N GLU A 765 -17.26 55.38 -18.38
CA GLU A 765 -17.90 56.64 -18.74
C GLU A 765 -19.08 56.91 -17.80
N ASP A 766 -19.22 58.15 -17.34
CA ASP A 766 -20.31 58.61 -16.43
C ASP A 766 -20.46 57.76 -15.16
N GLY A 767 -19.36 57.23 -14.63
CA GLY A 767 -19.40 56.41 -13.43
C GLY A 767 -20.00 55.01 -13.61
N LYS A 768 -20.00 54.47 -14.85
CA LYS A 768 -20.39 53.09 -15.17
C LYS A 768 -19.40 52.48 -16.13
N ILE A 769 -19.21 51.15 -15.99
CA ILE A 769 -18.36 50.41 -16.92
C ILE A 769 -19.15 50.18 -18.21
N ARG A 770 -18.51 50.54 -19.34
CA ARG A 770 -18.94 50.19 -20.68
C ARG A 770 -18.03 49.15 -21.27
N LEU A 771 -18.65 48.18 -21.90
CA LEU A 771 -17.91 47.12 -22.63
C LEU A 771 -18.11 47.35 -24.14
N GLU A 772 -17.03 47.51 -24.85
CA GLU A 772 -17.01 47.56 -26.31
C GLU A 772 -16.54 46.24 -26.86
N THR A 773 -17.28 45.67 -27.79
CA THR A 773 -16.95 44.41 -28.51
C THR A 773 -16.45 44.74 -29.89
N LEU A 774 -15.29 44.20 -30.29
CA LEU A 774 -14.65 44.40 -31.60
C LEU A 774 -14.39 43.07 -32.29
#